data_46f4773eaaa1f87595c447caecbeafb7
#
_entry.id   46f4773eaaa1f87595c447caecbeafb7
#
_cell.length_a   1.000
_cell.length_b   1.000
_cell.length_c   1.000
_cell.angle_alpha   90.00
_cell.angle_beta   90.00
_cell.angle_gamma   90.00
#
_symmetry.space_group_name_H-M   'P 1'
#
loop_
_entity.id
_entity.type
_entity.pdbx_description
1 polymer ?
#
loop_
_entity_poly.entity_id
_entity_poly.type
_entity_poly.pdbx_seq_one_letter_code
_entity_poly.pdbx_strand_id
1 'polypeptide(L)'
;MNAKPRVTYAIPDNEEPQYCRLIDEDIPQNAVVLMKRFRKPEFRTLGEQVKDQLCREFYNQIVGERLNDFIQEEDALFLSAQAGVHDIVRHYEGQNIAITPLPGMEKEAVRQVLEQLERIHRYAITDQKLKELTDNYRLGLKQSAAMLRRMPNSVYLKVYQDHFLLGYPLAEVAEKLDAAWHLLDSIDSRAVHAWLDRWNAGDLNRIYAVLGNNPDYPFPDSETLTRLLREARQSSPAPYVQAVADTLPSLMDFTPVAGRIVKTKRLKGPGAEEWTLSNGAKVYYKHNDYESGAFNLLAGSPGGRSLLPAEDLPSADALNTLFLQYGLYKYPARLLNAIMRGHNIDINIDLGERSESISCSSTRDDAEIAFQFFHLTVVHPRFSRPDFDKYVRANKIQRTYAKPTTDDSIASVMQELHTLPSPRIRKTDTAYYAAMDYDRMVEIYDERFRNAADFAFYLVGDLPREEARRLVELYIASLPARNVRETPVHHRYASTASATRDIRLGLPEEKYMVSIEYKNHLKTKASDKICFHVLQKHFDNLFRQIIREDEGGSYGVQLHTEAEDYPFYDQTFAVQFESSQAKGPRMRQIVHDQIRQFIEEGISEDDAEYYLLVLKQEHQKAFAEKNVAYWTENLQFYNRTHTQLDDPRYFDGIINQIRAKDIVAFARKFFDTAQCIDVVIY
;
A
#
# COMPACT_ATOMS: atom_id res chain seq x y z
N MET A 1 31.82 -5.62 33.44
CA MET A 1 30.61 -6.30 33.93
C MET A 1 30.49 -7.64 33.22
N ASN A 2 30.49 -8.75 33.94
CA ASN A 2 30.23 -10.04 33.31
C ASN A 2 28.74 -10.07 32.95
N ALA A 3 28.42 -10.02 31.66
CA ALA A 3 27.07 -10.17 31.19
C ALA A 3 26.53 -11.54 31.64
N LYS A 4 25.31 -11.57 32.20
CA LYS A 4 24.65 -12.85 32.50
C LYS A 4 24.46 -13.63 31.21
N PRO A 5 24.72 -14.95 31.20
CA PRO A 5 24.46 -15.75 30.01
C PRO A 5 22.98 -15.64 29.61
N ARG A 6 22.76 -15.45 28.31
CA ARG A 6 21.41 -15.34 27.78
C ARG A 6 20.72 -16.69 27.85
N VAL A 7 19.54 -16.73 28.46
CA VAL A 7 18.72 -17.93 28.51
C VAL A 7 18.01 -18.11 27.17
N THR A 8 18.20 -19.26 26.54
CA THR A 8 17.46 -19.64 25.33
C THR A 8 16.37 -20.63 25.73
N TYR A 9 15.10 -20.24 25.53
CA TYR A 9 13.98 -21.11 25.79
C TYR A 9 13.70 -21.96 24.55
N ALA A 10 13.64 -23.29 24.76
CA ALA A 10 13.20 -24.21 23.72
C ALA A 10 11.68 -24.41 23.83
N ILE A 11 11.01 -24.44 22.69
CA ILE A 11 9.62 -24.87 22.63
C ILE A 11 9.63 -26.39 22.55
N PRO A 12 8.97 -27.11 23.49
CA PRO A 12 8.94 -28.58 23.49
C PRO A 12 8.36 -29.13 22.19
N ASP A 13 8.91 -30.24 21.73
CA ASP A 13 8.35 -30.95 20.59
C ASP A 13 7.02 -31.59 20.95
N ASN A 14 6.11 -31.69 19.99
CA ASN A 14 4.84 -32.44 20.12
C ASN A 14 4.78 -33.55 19.06
N GLU A 15 4.42 -34.74 19.51
CA GLU A 15 4.23 -35.91 18.64
C GLU A 15 2.87 -35.88 17.98
N GLU A 16 1.82 -35.58 18.76
CA GLU A 16 0.47 -35.37 18.25
C GLU A 16 0.23 -33.93 17.86
N PRO A 17 -0.56 -33.66 16.82
CA PRO A 17 -0.90 -32.30 16.42
C PRO A 17 -1.60 -31.54 17.54
N GLN A 18 -1.10 -30.35 17.87
CA GLN A 18 -1.82 -29.42 18.75
C GLN A 18 -2.98 -28.82 17.96
N TYR A 19 -4.17 -28.85 18.54
CA TYR A 19 -5.38 -28.29 17.92
C TYR A 19 -5.89 -27.12 18.76
N CYS A 20 -6.04 -25.96 18.10
CA CYS A 20 -6.56 -24.73 18.68
C CYS A 20 -7.84 -24.33 17.96
N ARG A 21 -8.88 -24.00 18.73
CA ARG A 21 -10.10 -23.41 18.23
C ARG A 21 -10.23 -22.02 18.81
N LEU A 22 -10.03 -21.00 17.97
CA LEU A 22 -10.16 -19.60 18.33
C LEU A 22 -11.49 -19.07 17.79
N ILE A 23 -12.40 -18.78 18.71
CA ILE A 23 -13.71 -18.23 18.39
C ILE A 23 -13.82 -16.86 19.03
N ASP A 24 -13.97 -15.84 18.21
CA ASP A 24 -14.08 -14.47 18.64
C ASP A 24 -15.06 -13.75 17.71
N GLU A 25 -15.93 -12.90 18.25
CA GLU A 25 -16.94 -12.18 17.47
C GLU A 25 -16.33 -11.20 16.45
N ASP A 26 -15.11 -10.74 16.70
CA ASP A 26 -14.35 -9.87 15.80
C ASP A 26 -13.63 -10.61 14.65
N ILE A 27 -13.70 -11.95 14.60
CA ILE A 27 -13.20 -12.70 13.46
C ILE A 27 -14.21 -12.62 12.31
N PRO A 28 -13.88 -11.90 11.20
CA PRO A 28 -14.86 -11.61 10.16
C PRO A 28 -15.24 -12.83 9.31
N GLN A 29 -14.36 -13.85 9.25
CA GLN A 29 -14.53 -15.03 8.40
C GLN A 29 -13.89 -16.26 9.00
N ASN A 30 -14.45 -17.43 8.68
CA ASN A 30 -13.82 -18.69 9.07
C ASN A 30 -12.47 -18.85 8.37
N ALA A 31 -11.49 -19.33 9.12
CA ALA A 31 -10.19 -19.70 8.57
C ALA A 31 -9.70 -21.04 9.16
N VAL A 32 -8.91 -21.74 8.36
CA VAL A 32 -8.21 -22.96 8.77
C VAL A 32 -6.73 -22.76 8.56
N VAL A 33 -5.94 -22.98 9.61
CA VAL A 33 -4.49 -22.84 9.57
C VAL A 33 -3.84 -24.19 9.92
N LEU A 34 -2.96 -24.64 9.05
CA LEU A 34 -2.08 -25.79 9.32
C LEU A 34 -0.64 -25.28 9.37
N MET A 35 0.04 -25.58 10.46
CA MET A 35 1.43 -25.18 10.65
C MET A 35 2.28 -26.38 11.02
N LYS A 36 3.52 -26.39 10.55
CA LYS A 36 4.57 -27.29 11.02
C LYS A 36 5.76 -26.45 11.46
N ARG A 37 6.13 -26.57 12.74
CA ARG A 37 7.19 -25.78 13.36
C ARG A 37 8.54 -26.48 13.28
N PHE A 38 9.61 -25.71 13.06
CA PHE A 38 10.99 -26.17 13.04
C PHE A 38 11.90 -25.21 13.79
N ARG A 39 12.98 -25.74 14.35
CA ARG A 39 14.08 -24.90 14.83
C ARG A 39 14.83 -24.34 13.62
N LYS A 40 15.12 -23.03 13.63
CA LYS A 40 15.93 -22.39 12.60
C LYS A 40 17.32 -23.01 12.52
N PRO A 41 17.88 -23.20 11.32
CA PRO A 41 19.25 -23.65 11.16
C PRO A 41 20.24 -22.62 11.73
N GLU A 42 21.35 -23.10 12.22
CA GLU A 42 22.49 -22.25 12.61
C GLU A 42 23.42 -22.09 11.41
N PHE A 43 23.65 -20.87 10.98
CA PHE A 43 24.53 -20.59 9.85
C PHE A 43 25.93 -20.26 10.34
N ARG A 44 26.95 -20.93 9.79
CA ARG A 44 28.36 -20.70 10.10
C ARG A 44 28.98 -19.69 9.13
N THR A 45 28.46 -19.58 7.94
CA THR A 45 28.95 -18.70 6.87
C THR A 45 27.84 -17.85 6.30
N LEU A 46 28.21 -16.69 5.75
CA LEU A 46 27.28 -15.83 5.01
C LEU A 46 26.64 -16.56 3.81
N GLY A 47 27.43 -17.38 3.10
CA GLY A 47 26.94 -18.14 1.95
C GLY A 47 25.83 -19.14 2.32
N GLU A 48 25.97 -19.86 3.46
CA GLU A 48 24.92 -20.75 3.95
C GLU A 48 23.63 -19.99 4.27
N GLN A 49 23.74 -18.85 4.96
CA GLN A 49 22.60 -18.01 5.29
C GLN A 49 21.89 -17.48 4.04
N VAL A 50 22.64 -16.90 3.11
CA VAL A 50 22.09 -16.31 1.88
C VAL A 50 21.46 -17.40 1.01
N LYS A 51 22.09 -18.56 0.88
CA LYS A 51 21.51 -19.67 0.11
C LYS A 51 20.18 -20.16 0.69
N ASP A 52 20.10 -20.29 2.01
CA ASP A 52 18.86 -20.66 2.70
C ASP A 52 17.74 -19.62 2.46
N GLN A 53 18.08 -18.34 2.54
CA GLN A 53 17.15 -17.25 2.27
C GLN A 53 16.64 -17.25 0.84
N LEU A 54 17.52 -17.45 -0.15
CA LEU A 54 17.14 -17.53 -1.56
C LEU A 54 16.21 -18.71 -1.85
N CYS A 55 16.51 -19.90 -1.32
CA CYS A 55 15.65 -21.08 -1.48
C CYS A 55 14.26 -20.82 -0.89
N ARG A 56 14.19 -20.24 0.32
CA ARG A 56 12.94 -19.89 0.99
C ARG A 56 12.12 -18.88 0.19
N GLU A 57 12.77 -17.83 -0.28
CA GLU A 57 12.12 -16.75 -1.03
C GLU A 57 11.55 -17.26 -2.34
N PHE A 58 12.34 -18.01 -3.10
CA PHE A 58 11.89 -18.59 -4.38
C PHE A 58 10.79 -19.62 -4.20
N TYR A 59 10.88 -20.46 -3.17
CA TYR A 59 9.79 -21.38 -2.82
C TYR A 59 8.50 -20.63 -2.49
N ASN A 60 8.56 -19.66 -1.58
CA ASN A 60 7.39 -18.87 -1.18
C ASN A 60 6.76 -18.15 -2.37
N GLN A 61 7.59 -17.61 -3.27
CA GLN A 61 7.11 -16.94 -4.48
C GLN A 61 6.40 -17.91 -5.42
N ILE A 62 6.99 -19.11 -5.70
CA ILE A 62 6.36 -20.14 -6.54
C ILE A 62 5.01 -20.56 -5.96
N VAL A 63 4.96 -20.82 -4.64
CA VAL A 63 3.72 -21.21 -3.97
C VAL A 63 2.67 -20.12 -4.04
N GLY A 64 3.04 -18.88 -3.73
CA GLY A 64 2.13 -17.73 -3.78
C GLY A 64 1.55 -17.50 -5.17
N GLU A 65 2.39 -17.52 -6.21
CA GLU A 65 1.93 -17.36 -7.59
C GLU A 65 0.94 -18.46 -7.98
N ARG A 66 1.24 -19.72 -7.67
CA ARG A 66 0.39 -20.87 -8.05
C ARG A 66 -0.94 -20.93 -7.31
N LEU A 67 -0.94 -20.59 -6.00
CA LEU A 67 -2.19 -20.51 -5.26
C LEU A 67 -3.04 -19.35 -5.75
N ASN A 68 -2.44 -18.21 -6.06
CA ASN A 68 -3.16 -17.07 -6.65
C ASN A 68 -3.72 -17.39 -8.05
N ASP A 69 -2.97 -18.12 -8.89
CA ASP A 69 -3.50 -18.61 -10.16
C ASP A 69 -4.73 -19.50 -9.94
N PHE A 70 -4.66 -20.41 -8.97
CA PHE A 70 -5.76 -21.35 -8.68
C PHE A 70 -7.01 -20.67 -8.12
N ILE A 71 -6.87 -19.65 -7.27
CA ILE A 71 -8.01 -18.84 -6.80
C ILE A 71 -8.80 -18.23 -7.96
N GLN A 72 -8.15 -18.01 -9.10
CA GLN A 72 -8.79 -17.47 -10.30
C GLN A 72 -9.59 -18.53 -11.08
N GLU A 73 -9.51 -19.81 -10.74
CA GLU A 73 -10.29 -20.88 -11.39
C GLU A 73 -11.75 -20.92 -10.85
N GLU A 74 -12.68 -21.33 -11.68
CA GLU A 74 -14.13 -21.32 -11.35
C GLU A 74 -14.52 -22.28 -10.22
N ASP A 75 -13.73 -23.33 -10.01
CA ASP A 75 -13.97 -24.39 -9.04
C ASP A 75 -13.23 -24.18 -7.71
N ALA A 76 -12.56 -23.06 -7.50
CA ALA A 76 -11.93 -22.73 -6.23
C ALA A 76 -12.97 -22.60 -5.10
N LEU A 77 -12.80 -23.38 -4.03
CA LEU A 77 -13.71 -23.45 -2.88
C LEU A 77 -13.25 -22.60 -1.70
N PHE A 78 -12.38 -21.62 -1.94
CA PHE A 78 -11.84 -20.70 -0.94
C PHE A 78 -11.69 -19.29 -1.50
N LEU A 79 -11.77 -18.31 -0.61
CA LEU A 79 -11.61 -16.89 -0.91
C LEU A 79 -10.14 -16.48 -0.96
N SER A 80 -9.34 -17.09 -0.10
CA SER A 80 -7.88 -16.89 -0.09
C SER A 80 -7.17 -18.14 0.43
N ALA A 81 -5.97 -18.37 -0.07
CA ALA A 81 -5.06 -19.35 0.45
C ALA A 81 -3.63 -18.82 0.39
N GLN A 82 -2.92 -18.94 1.49
CA GLN A 82 -1.51 -18.57 1.59
C GLN A 82 -0.74 -19.77 2.13
N ALA A 83 0.40 -20.05 1.55
CA ALA A 83 1.31 -21.05 2.08
C ALA A 83 2.75 -20.61 1.89
N GLY A 84 3.63 -21.03 2.80
CA GLY A 84 5.04 -20.68 2.74
C GLY A 84 5.76 -20.97 4.05
N VAL A 85 7.04 -20.64 4.06
CA VAL A 85 7.91 -20.78 5.24
C VAL A 85 8.21 -19.40 5.79
N HIS A 86 7.85 -19.18 7.05
CA HIS A 86 7.98 -17.88 7.72
C HIS A 86 8.54 -18.05 9.13
N ASP A 87 9.14 -16.98 9.63
CA ASP A 87 9.58 -16.91 11.03
C ASP A 87 8.36 -16.90 11.97
N ILE A 88 8.36 -17.77 12.99
CA ILE A 88 7.34 -17.79 14.05
C ILE A 88 7.82 -16.95 15.23
N VAL A 89 8.97 -17.35 15.77
CA VAL A 89 9.67 -16.66 16.86
C VAL A 89 11.17 -16.74 16.63
N ARG A 90 11.95 -16.10 17.48
CA ARG A 90 13.40 -15.91 17.33
C ARG A 90 14.18 -17.12 16.76
N HIS A 91 13.97 -18.32 17.33
CA HIS A 91 14.71 -19.53 16.98
C HIS A 91 13.87 -20.58 16.25
N TYR A 92 12.65 -20.22 15.87
CA TYR A 92 11.73 -21.14 15.19
C TYR A 92 11.13 -20.49 13.95
N GLU A 93 11.02 -21.27 12.92
CA GLU A 93 10.31 -20.98 11.68
C GLU A 93 9.20 -22.02 11.47
N GLY A 94 8.24 -21.75 10.63
CA GLY A 94 7.13 -22.63 10.35
C GLY A 94 6.75 -22.65 8.88
N GLN A 95 6.41 -23.83 8.41
CA GLN A 95 5.64 -23.98 7.21
C GLN A 95 4.18 -23.72 7.55
N ASN A 96 3.62 -22.63 7.06
CA ASN A 96 2.24 -22.22 7.29
C ASN A 96 1.40 -22.45 6.06
N ILE A 97 0.16 -22.87 6.27
CA ILE A 97 -0.90 -22.95 5.27
C ILE A 97 -2.12 -22.28 5.91
N ALA A 98 -2.54 -21.14 5.42
CA ALA A 98 -3.71 -20.40 5.90
C ALA A 98 -4.76 -20.35 4.81
N ILE A 99 -5.97 -20.75 5.10
CA ILE A 99 -7.06 -20.89 4.12
C ILE A 99 -8.28 -20.18 4.66
N THR A 100 -8.88 -19.30 3.87
CA THR A 100 -10.21 -18.72 4.09
C THR A 100 -11.19 -19.45 3.18
N PRO A 101 -11.87 -20.48 3.64
CA PRO A 101 -12.77 -21.30 2.82
C PRO A 101 -14.04 -20.53 2.43
N LEU A 102 -14.71 -20.96 1.38
CA LEU A 102 -16.13 -20.63 1.22
C LEU A 102 -16.93 -21.25 2.36
N PRO A 103 -17.95 -20.54 2.89
CA PRO A 103 -18.72 -21.04 4.01
C PRO A 103 -19.34 -22.42 3.74
N GLY A 104 -19.10 -23.36 4.66
CA GLY A 104 -19.57 -24.75 4.53
C GLY A 104 -18.68 -25.65 3.68
N MET A 105 -17.56 -25.11 3.12
CA MET A 105 -16.63 -25.84 2.25
C MET A 105 -15.26 -26.07 2.91
N GLU A 106 -15.15 -25.96 4.23
CA GLU A 106 -13.87 -25.98 4.94
C GLU A 106 -13.03 -27.21 4.64
N LYS A 107 -13.65 -28.41 4.65
CA LYS A 107 -12.95 -29.67 4.40
C LYS A 107 -12.49 -29.77 2.94
N GLU A 108 -13.36 -29.40 2.03
CA GLU A 108 -13.13 -29.45 0.59
C GLU A 108 -12.07 -28.40 0.18
N ALA A 109 -12.13 -27.20 0.74
CA ALA A 109 -11.14 -26.14 0.52
C ALA A 109 -9.76 -26.55 1.04
N VAL A 110 -9.68 -27.14 2.24
CA VAL A 110 -8.42 -27.68 2.78
C VAL A 110 -7.87 -28.76 1.86
N ARG A 111 -8.71 -29.70 1.38
CA ARG A 111 -8.29 -30.74 0.44
C ARG A 111 -7.72 -30.10 -0.83
N GLN A 112 -8.44 -29.17 -1.47
CA GLN A 112 -7.99 -28.53 -2.69
C GLN A 112 -6.63 -27.82 -2.52
N VAL A 113 -6.47 -27.04 -1.44
CA VAL A 113 -5.20 -26.33 -1.21
C VAL A 113 -4.04 -27.31 -0.99
N LEU A 114 -4.26 -28.38 -0.21
CA LEU A 114 -3.23 -29.39 0.06
C LEU A 114 -2.85 -30.16 -1.22
N GLU A 115 -3.81 -30.49 -2.08
CA GLU A 115 -3.56 -31.11 -3.40
C GLU A 115 -2.80 -30.16 -4.33
N GLN A 116 -3.13 -28.85 -4.32
CA GLN A 116 -2.37 -27.86 -5.09
C GLN A 116 -0.94 -27.71 -4.58
N LEU A 117 -0.71 -27.74 -3.27
CA LEU A 117 0.65 -27.74 -2.71
C LEU A 117 1.45 -28.96 -3.15
N GLU A 118 0.83 -30.15 -3.14
CA GLU A 118 1.48 -31.36 -3.65
C GLU A 118 1.79 -31.26 -5.14
N ARG A 119 0.88 -30.69 -5.93
CA ARG A 119 1.09 -30.41 -7.34
C ARG A 119 2.25 -29.42 -7.58
N ILE A 120 2.35 -28.35 -6.75
CA ILE A 120 3.44 -27.38 -6.80
C ILE A 120 4.78 -28.06 -6.51
N HIS A 121 4.86 -28.85 -5.46
CA HIS A 121 6.08 -29.57 -5.08
C HIS A 121 6.58 -30.50 -6.19
N ARG A 122 5.67 -31.18 -6.89
CA ARG A 122 6.07 -32.12 -7.95
C ARG A 122 6.37 -31.47 -9.29
N TYR A 123 5.70 -30.37 -9.64
CA TYR A 123 5.69 -29.90 -11.04
C TYR A 123 5.97 -28.42 -11.25
N ALA A 124 5.96 -27.58 -10.20
CA ALA A 124 6.17 -26.14 -10.36
C ALA A 124 7.61 -25.69 -10.11
N ILE A 125 8.38 -26.44 -9.31
CA ILE A 125 9.77 -26.13 -8.98
C ILE A 125 10.66 -26.69 -10.09
N THR A 126 10.80 -25.95 -11.17
CA THR A 126 11.58 -26.33 -12.35
C THR A 126 12.78 -25.40 -12.55
N ASP A 127 13.83 -25.88 -13.20
CA ASP A 127 15.01 -25.06 -13.50
C ASP A 127 14.65 -23.83 -14.34
N GLN A 128 13.68 -23.95 -15.26
CA GLN A 128 13.18 -22.83 -16.04
C GLN A 128 12.54 -21.78 -15.13
N LYS A 129 11.66 -22.20 -14.19
CA LYS A 129 11.01 -21.26 -13.26
C LYS A 129 12.03 -20.58 -12.35
N LEU A 130 13.01 -21.35 -11.84
CA LEU A 130 14.05 -20.78 -10.98
C LEU A 130 14.97 -19.82 -11.73
N LYS A 131 15.26 -20.10 -13.01
CA LYS A 131 16.00 -19.14 -13.84
C LYS A 131 15.24 -17.83 -13.99
N GLU A 132 13.93 -17.85 -14.22
CA GLU A 132 13.09 -16.65 -14.26
C GLU A 132 13.18 -15.85 -12.95
N LEU A 133 13.04 -16.53 -11.81
CA LEU A 133 13.13 -15.88 -10.48
C LEU A 133 14.53 -15.31 -10.23
N THR A 134 15.57 -16.04 -10.62
CA THR A 134 16.96 -15.60 -10.52
C THR A 134 17.21 -14.33 -11.35
N ASP A 135 16.70 -14.27 -12.57
CA ASP A 135 16.87 -13.11 -13.45
C ASP A 135 16.17 -11.87 -12.87
N ASN A 136 14.95 -12.03 -12.32
CA ASN A 136 14.23 -10.95 -11.63
C ASN A 136 14.94 -10.50 -10.34
N TYR A 137 15.42 -11.45 -9.54
CA TYR A 137 16.15 -11.14 -8.30
C TYR A 137 17.45 -10.38 -8.59
N ARG A 138 18.14 -10.75 -9.66
CA ARG A 138 19.36 -10.07 -10.14
C ARG A 138 19.12 -8.61 -10.48
N LEU A 139 17.94 -8.29 -11.05
CA LEU A 139 17.53 -6.91 -11.30
C LEU A 139 17.38 -6.14 -9.99
N GLY A 140 16.70 -6.72 -8.99
CA GLY A 140 16.55 -6.13 -7.65
C GLY A 140 17.90 -5.90 -6.95
N LEU A 141 18.85 -6.84 -7.08
CA LEU A 141 20.21 -6.68 -6.53
C LEU A 141 20.97 -5.50 -7.17
N LYS A 142 20.86 -5.31 -8.50
CA LYS A 142 21.46 -4.16 -9.18
C LYS A 142 20.91 -2.84 -8.65
N GLN A 143 19.59 -2.75 -8.48
CA GLN A 143 18.94 -1.57 -7.92
C GLN A 143 19.39 -1.29 -6.49
N SER A 144 19.40 -2.34 -5.64
CA SER A 144 19.87 -2.24 -4.25
C SER A 144 21.33 -1.80 -4.19
N ALA A 145 22.18 -2.32 -5.06
CA ALA A 145 23.60 -1.93 -5.14
C ALA A 145 23.76 -0.45 -5.56
N ALA A 146 22.95 0.04 -6.49
CA ALA A 146 22.95 1.44 -6.89
C ALA A 146 22.53 2.39 -5.74
N MET A 147 21.68 1.90 -4.82
CA MET A 147 21.17 2.65 -3.67
C MET A 147 22.03 2.55 -2.40
N LEU A 148 23.11 1.77 -2.39
CA LEU A 148 23.92 1.50 -1.18
C LEU A 148 24.30 2.76 -0.40
N ARG A 149 24.72 3.83 -1.09
CA ARG A 149 25.14 5.10 -0.44
C ARG A 149 23.98 5.88 0.19
N ARG A 150 22.74 5.51 -0.11
CA ARG A 150 21.50 6.20 0.29
C ARG A 150 20.58 5.29 1.10
N MET A 151 21.05 4.08 1.46
CA MET A 151 20.23 3.17 2.25
C MET A 151 19.92 3.75 3.63
N PRO A 152 18.69 3.62 4.12
CA PRO A 152 18.31 4.04 5.46
C PRO A 152 19.12 3.32 6.53
N ASN A 153 19.42 3.99 7.63
CA ASN A 153 20.13 3.40 8.77
C ASN A 153 19.44 2.14 9.33
N SER A 154 18.13 2.03 9.17
CA SER A 154 17.35 0.84 9.57
C SER A 154 17.82 -0.46 8.91
N VAL A 155 18.33 -0.40 7.67
CA VAL A 155 18.89 -1.57 6.97
C VAL A 155 20.14 -2.07 7.67
N TYR A 156 21.05 -1.15 8.06
CA TYR A 156 22.26 -1.50 8.79
C TYR A 156 21.95 -1.97 10.22
N LEU A 157 21.02 -1.30 10.90
CA LEU A 157 20.56 -1.73 12.23
C LEU A 157 19.99 -3.15 12.21
N LYS A 158 19.26 -3.53 11.17
CA LYS A 158 18.72 -4.89 10.99
C LYS A 158 19.85 -5.93 10.90
N VAL A 159 20.93 -5.64 10.21
CA VAL A 159 22.13 -6.53 10.14
C VAL A 159 22.72 -6.77 11.52
N TYR A 160 22.92 -5.70 12.30
CA TYR A 160 23.45 -5.84 13.67
C TYR A 160 22.49 -6.55 14.61
N GLN A 161 21.21 -6.25 14.48
CA GLN A 161 20.15 -6.90 15.26
C GLN A 161 20.10 -8.42 14.99
N ASP A 162 20.17 -8.83 13.73
CA ASP A 162 20.13 -10.24 13.35
C ASP A 162 21.39 -10.97 13.83
N HIS A 163 22.57 -10.36 13.70
CA HIS A 163 23.79 -10.89 14.27
C HIS A 163 23.68 -11.08 15.79
N PHE A 164 23.26 -10.03 16.50
CA PHE A 164 23.16 -10.04 17.96
C PHE A 164 22.07 -10.99 18.48
N LEU A 165 20.90 -11.02 17.82
CA LEU A 165 19.76 -11.79 18.27
C LEU A 165 19.78 -13.25 17.78
N LEU A 166 20.14 -13.48 16.54
CA LEU A 166 20.03 -14.78 15.87
C LEU A 166 21.38 -15.51 15.74
N GLY A 167 22.50 -14.81 16.00
CA GLY A 167 23.84 -15.38 15.79
C GLY A 167 24.22 -15.48 14.30
N TYR A 168 23.53 -14.75 13.42
CA TYR A 168 23.84 -14.76 12.00
C TYR A 168 25.23 -14.16 11.74
N PRO A 169 25.95 -14.61 10.69
CA PRO A 169 27.22 -14.02 10.31
C PRO A 169 27.12 -12.50 10.15
N LEU A 170 28.04 -11.77 10.80
CA LEU A 170 28.12 -10.33 10.63
C LEU A 170 28.74 -10.03 9.26
N ALA A 171 28.01 -9.37 8.41
CA ALA A 171 28.47 -8.95 7.09
C ALA A 171 27.86 -7.59 6.75
N GLU A 172 28.59 -6.77 6.02
CA GLU A 172 28.05 -5.52 5.52
C GLU A 172 26.95 -5.76 4.46
N VAL A 173 26.09 -4.76 4.27
CA VAL A 173 25.01 -4.87 3.27
C VAL A 173 25.55 -5.14 1.88
N ALA A 174 26.65 -4.49 1.49
CA ALA A 174 27.33 -4.73 0.21
C ALA A 174 27.81 -6.17 0.07
N GLU A 175 28.40 -6.76 1.12
CA GLU A 175 28.84 -8.16 1.12
C GLU A 175 27.67 -9.14 0.99
N LYS A 176 26.51 -8.83 1.60
CA LYS A 176 25.28 -9.63 1.45
C LYS A 176 24.74 -9.60 0.03
N LEU A 177 24.72 -8.42 -0.60
CA LEU A 177 24.30 -8.27 -1.98
C LEU A 177 25.23 -9.01 -2.95
N ASP A 178 26.56 -8.93 -2.73
CA ASP A 178 27.56 -9.63 -3.51
C ASP A 178 27.45 -11.16 -3.35
N ALA A 179 27.33 -11.64 -2.12
CA ALA A 179 27.09 -13.06 -1.85
C ALA A 179 25.83 -13.57 -2.52
N ALA A 180 24.73 -12.82 -2.47
CA ALA A 180 23.50 -13.18 -3.17
C ALA A 180 23.72 -13.24 -4.69
N TRP A 181 24.38 -12.23 -5.27
CA TRP A 181 24.69 -12.19 -6.69
C TRP A 181 25.43 -13.44 -7.19
N HIS A 182 26.45 -13.85 -6.46
CA HIS A 182 27.27 -15.02 -6.82
C HIS A 182 26.59 -16.36 -6.55
N LEU A 183 25.66 -16.43 -5.60
CA LEU A 183 24.96 -17.67 -5.26
C LEU A 183 23.75 -17.94 -6.13
N LEU A 184 23.20 -16.92 -6.81
CA LEU A 184 21.99 -17.09 -7.64
C LEU A 184 22.08 -18.22 -8.63
N ASP A 185 23.22 -18.40 -9.32
CA ASP A 185 23.41 -19.48 -10.32
C ASP A 185 23.47 -20.87 -9.69
N SER A 186 23.60 -20.97 -8.35
CA SER A 186 23.59 -22.24 -7.61
C SER A 186 22.20 -22.66 -7.12
N ILE A 187 21.17 -21.84 -7.36
CA ILE A 187 19.78 -22.12 -6.95
C ILE A 187 19.04 -22.76 -8.13
N ASP A 188 19.21 -24.05 -8.28
CA ASP A 188 18.48 -24.90 -9.23
C ASP A 188 17.33 -25.65 -8.56
N SER A 189 16.53 -26.40 -9.32
CA SER A 189 15.42 -27.19 -8.79
C SER A 189 15.86 -28.20 -7.73
N ARG A 190 17.04 -28.79 -7.86
CA ARG A 190 17.59 -29.73 -6.87
C ARG A 190 17.93 -29.04 -5.56
N ALA A 191 18.47 -27.81 -5.61
CA ALA A 191 18.78 -27.04 -4.42
C ALA A 191 17.51 -26.70 -3.61
N VAL A 192 16.44 -26.29 -4.29
CA VAL A 192 15.16 -25.97 -3.65
C VAL A 192 14.47 -27.23 -3.14
N HIS A 193 14.47 -28.34 -3.88
CA HIS A 193 13.92 -29.61 -3.39
C HIS A 193 14.67 -30.13 -2.17
N ALA A 194 16.02 -30.13 -2.18
CA ALA A 194 16.83 -30.52 -1.03
C ALA A 194 16.58 -29.61 0.21
N TRP A 195 16.32 -28.31 -0.03
CA TRP A 195 15.92 -27.40 1.04
C TRP A 195 14.53 -27.76 1.58
N LEU A 196 13.57 -28.16 0.72
CA LEU A 196 12.24 -28.57 1.09
C LEU A 196 12.20 -29.92 1.83
N ASP A 197 13.12 -30.83 1.60
CA ASP A 197 13.14 -32.15 2.25
C ASP A 197 13.18 -32.03 3.77
N ARG A 198 13.85 -31.02 4.32
CA ARG A 198 13.84 -30.79 5.78
C ARG A 198 12.45 -30.44 6.32
N TRP A 199 11.61 -29.78 5.50
CA TRP A 199 10.24 -29.40 5.87
C TRP A 199 9.27 -30.55 5.75
N ASN A 200 9.54 -31.48 4.86
CA ASN A 200 8.72 -32.66 4.62
C ASN A 200 9.09 -33.85 5.54
N ALA A 201 10.24 -33.77 6.21
CA ALA A 201 10.72 -34.84 7.11
C ALA A 201 9.84 -34.97 8.35
N GLY A 202 9.31 -36.18 8.62
CA GLY A 202 8.55 -36.54 9.81
C GLY A 202 7.22 -35.80 9.98
N ASP A 203 6.51 -36.14 11.06
CA ASP A 203 5.18 -35.59 11.38
C ASP A 203 5.12 -34.80 12.70
N LEU A 204 6.27 -34.61 13.35
CA LEU A 204 6.35 -33.87 14.62
C LEU A 204 6.02 -32.37 14.44
N ASN A 205 5.65 -31.76 15.55
CA ASN A 205 5.49 -30.30 15.69
C ASN A 205 4.40 -29.67 14.81
N ARG A 206 3.31 -30.42 14.56
CA ARG A 206 2.15 -29.90 13.86
C ARG A 206 1.23 -29.12 14.79
N ILE A 207 0.69 -28.03 14.28
CA ILE A 207 -0.27 -27.17 14.96
C ILE A 207 -1.38 -26.90 13.96
N TYR A 208 -2.61 -27.17 14.35
CA TYR A 208 -3.79 -26.83 13.59
C TYR A 208 -4.60 -25.80 14.35
N ALA A 209 -5.05 -24.77 13.66
CA ALA A 209 -5.95 -23.79 14.22
C ALA A 209 -7.16 -23.59 13.31
N VAL A 210 -8.33 -23.48 13.92
CA VAL A 210 -9.56 -23.05 13.25
C VAL A 210 -10.04 -21.77 13.91
N LEU A 211 -10.39 -20.81 13.10
CA LEU A 211 -10.77 -19.46 13.52
C LEU A 211 -12.19 -19.17 13.01
N GLY A 212 -13.00 -18.50 13.81
CA GLY A 212 -14.33 -18.07 13.39
C GLY A 212 -15.07 -17.32 14.47
N ASN A 213 -16.27 -16.85 14.16
CA ASN A 213 -17.10 -16.06 15.08
C ASN A 213 -18.33 -16.79 15.63
N ASN A 214 -18.50 -18.06 15.28
CA ASN A 214 -19.61 -18.87 15.77
C ASN A 214 -19.10 -20.08 16.55
N PRO A 215 -19.37 -20.17 17.87
CA PRO A 215 -18.94 -21.29 18.69
C PRO A 215 -19.55 -22.64 18.29
N ASP A 216 -20.73 -22.65 17.67
CA ASP A 216 -21.42 -23.84 17.23
C ASP A 216 -21.09 -24.29 15.80
N TYR A 217 -20.17 -23.57 15.15
CA TYR A 217 -19.78 -23.90 13.77
C TYR A 217 -19.01 -25.21 13.70
N PRO A 218 -19.36 -26.14 12.78
CA PRO A 218 -18.78 -27.48 12.71
C PRO A 218 -17.42 -27.48 11.96
N PHE A 219 -16.40 -26.86 12.56
CA PHE A 219 -15.06 -26.89 12.01
C PHE A 219 -14.50 -28.31 11.91
N PRO A 220 -13.61 -28.59 10.92
CA PRO A 220 -12.90 -29.85 10.87
C PRO A 220 -12.02 -30.03 12.12
N ASP A 221 -12.08 -31.20 12.73
CA ASP A 221 -11.27 -31.57 13.86
C ASP A 221 -9.83 -31.98 13.48
N SER A 222 -8.98 -32.18 14.47
CA SER A 222 -7.56 -32.54 14.28
C SER A 222 -7.39 -33.85 13.50
N GLU A 223 -8.25 -34.85 13.74
CA GLU A 223 -8.18 -36.12 13.01
C GLU A 223 -8.52 -35.95 11.53
N THR A 224 -9.57 -35.19 11.22
CA THR A 224 -9.94 -34.86 9.86
C THR A 224 -8.83 -34.11 9.11
N LEU A 225 -8.22 -33.09 9.73
CA LEU A 225 -7.12 -32.32 9.12
C LEU A 225 -5.89 -33.19 8.89
N THR A 226 -5.55 -34.06 9.84
CA THR A 226 -4.44 -35.01 9.71
C THR A 226 -4.70 -36.01 8.57
N ARG A 227 -5.93 -36.51 8.45
CA ARG A 227 -6.32 -37.41 7.35
C ARG A 227 -6.22 -36.72 5.98
N LEU A 228 -6.77 -35.51 5.84
CA LEU A 228 -6.69 -34.73 4.62
C LEU A 228 -5.24 -34.47 4.18
N LEU A 229 -4.38 -34.14 5.12
CA LEU A 229 -2.95 -33.94 4.85
C LEU A 229 -2.27 -35.23 4.34
N ARG A 230 -2.63 -36.38 4.92
CA ARG A 230 -2.10 -37.69 4.49
C ARG A 230 -2.62 -38.08 3.11
N GLU A 231 -3.92 -37.88 2.85
CA GLU A 231 -4.54 -38.11 1.54
C GLU A 231 -3.89 -37.28 0.45
N ALA A 232 -3.66 -35.98 0.70
CA ALA A 232 -2.99 -35.10 -0.27
C ALA A 232 -1.56 -35.53 -0.60
N ARG A 233 -0.78 -35.98 0.40
CA ARG A 233 0.58 -36.49 0.16
C ARG A 233 0.59 -37.77 -0.66
N GLN A 234 -0.45 -38.59 -0.59
CA GLN A 234 -0.61 -39.81 -1.35
C GLN A 234 -1.27 -39.56 -2.72
N SER A 235 -1.80 -38.38 -2.95
CA SER A 235 -2.45 -38.02 -4.20
C SER A 235 -1.43 -37.98 -5.37
N SER A 236 -1.94 -38.11 -6.56
CA SER A 236 -1.16 -37.97 -7.80
C SER A 236 -1.78 -36.90 -8.69
N PRO A 237 -1.61 -35.62 -8.33
CA PRO A 237 -2.20 -34.53 -9.09
C PRO A 237 -1.61 -34.49 -10.50
N ALA A 238 -2.41 -34.06 -11.48
CA ALA A 238 -1.97 -33.90 -12.85
C ALA A 238 -0.91 -32.77 -12.99
N PRO A 239 0.08 -32.91 -13.86
CA PRO A 239 1.03 -31.84 -14.15
C PRO A 239 0.32 -30.57 -14.62
N TYR A 240 1.00 -29.43 -14.49
CA TYR A 240 0.53 -28.19 -15.10
C TYR A 240 0.56 -28.31 -16.61
N VAL A 241 -0.52 -27.92 -17.28
CA VAL A 241 -0.51 -27.78 -18.73
C VAL A 241 0.40 -26.59 -19.06
N GLN A 242 1.54 -26.86 -19.66
CA GLN A 242 2.43 -25.80 -20.14
C GLN A 242 1.80 -25.12 -21.35
N ALA A 243 1.25 -23.94 -21.12
CA ALA A 243 0.85 -23.02 -22.18
C ALA A 243 1.91 -21.91 -22.31
N VAL A 244 3.16 -22.30 -22.57
CA VAL A 244 4.22 -21.31 -22.85
C VAL A 244 4.66 -21.54 -24.29
N ALA A 245 4.41 -20.56 -25.15
CA ALA A 245 5.04 -20.52 -26.48
C ALA A 245 6.56 -20.44 -26.26
N ASP A 246 7.34 -21.15 -27.06
CA ASP A 246 8.80 -21.15 -27.00
C ASP A 246 9.42 -19.75 -27.18
N THR A 247 8.63 -18.78 -27.66
CA THR A 247 8.98 -17.37 -27.79
C THR A 247 7.84 -16.49 -27.30
N LEU A 248 8.14 -15.63 -26.32
CA LEU A 248 7.19 -14.61 -25.87
C LEU A 248 7.01 -13.55 -26.98
N PRO A 249 5.76 -13.14 -27.26
CA PRO A 249 5.51 -12.04 -28.19
C PRO A 249 6.00 -10.71 -27.61
N SER A 250 6.28 -9.74 -28.49
CA SER A 250 6.51 -8.36 -28.07
C SER A 250 5.24 -7.76 -27.45
N LEU A 251 5.40 -6.88 -26.45
CA LEU A 251 4.27 -6.22 -25.80
C LEU A 251 3.38 -5.48 -26.81
N MET A 252 4.00 -4.83 -27.81
CA MET A 252 3.33 -4.08 -28.85
C MET A 252 3.80 -4.55 -30.21
N ASP A 253 2.88 -4.92 -31.10
CA ASP A 253 3.16 -5.43 -32.45
C ASP A 253 2.84 -4.42 -33.57
N PHE A 254 2.63 -3.16 -33.20
CA PHE A 254 2.45 -2.05 -34.10
C PHE A 254 3.23 -0.82 -33.61
N THR A 255 3.48 0.12 -34.49
CA THR A 255 4.09 1.42 -34.14
C THR A 255 3.04 2.50 -34.29
N PRO A 256 2.75 3.31 -33.23
CA PRO A 256 1.82 4.42 -33.33
C PRO A 256 2.29 5.44 -34.36
N VAL A 257 1.35 6.15 -34.97
CA VAL A 257 1.69 7.31 -35.82
C VAL A 257 2.14 8.45 -34.90
N ALA A 258 3.44 8.75 -34.95
CA ALA A 258 4.02 9.77 -34.07
C ALA A 258 3.36 11.15 -34.27
N GLY A 259 3.04 11.77 -33.13
CA GLY A 259 2.74 13.19 -33.10
C GLY A 259 4.02 14.01 -33.00
N ARG A 260 3.92 15.25 -32.54
CA ARG A 260 5.08 16.15 -32.39
C ARG A 260 4.91 17.14 -31.26
N ILE A 261 6.02 17.62 -30.69
CA ILE A 261 6.05 18.73 -29.77
C ILE A 261 5.97 20.02 -30.61
N VAL A 262 4.84 20.74 -30.52
CA VAL A 262 4.57 21.96 -31.29
C VAL A 262 5.06 23.23 -30.61
N LYS A 263 5.24 23.21 -29.28
CA LYS A 263 5.76 24.34 -28.51
C LYS A 263 6.54 23.84 -27.29
N THR A 264 7.66 24.52 -27.01
CA THR A 264 8.47 24.32 -25.80
C THR A 264 8.56 25.64 -25.03
N LYS A 265 8.29 25.62 -23.74
CA LYS A 265 8.42 26.73 -22.80
C LYS A 265 9.31 26.34 -21.64
N ARG A 266 10.34 27.10 -21.34
CA ARG A 266 11.19 26.89 -20.18
C ARG A 266 10.53 27.46 -18.93
N LEU A 267 10.41 26.63 -17.89
CA LEU A 267 9.92 27.02 -16.59
C LEU A 267 11.12 27.31 -15.68
N LYS A 268 11.46 28.63 -15.55
CA LYS A 268 12.67 29.03 -14.83
C LYS A 268 12.70 28.62 -13.38
N GLY A 269 11.55 28.69 -12.73
CA GLY A 269 11.42 28.40 -11.33
C GLY A 269 11.76 26.93 -11.02
N PRO A 270 10.94 25.94 -11.43
CA PRO A 270 11.24 24.53 -11.18
C PRO A 270 12.43 24.00 -12.01
N GLY A 271 13.00 24.82 -12.92
CA GLY A 271 14.06 24.36 -13.81
C GLY A 271 13.60 23.20 -14.70
N ALA A 272 12.41 23.30 -15.26
CA ALA A 272 11.74 22.30 -16.08
C ALA A 272 11.34 22.86 -17.44
N GLU A 273 10.82 22.03 -18.33
CA GLU A 273 10.24 22.43 -19.60
C GLU A 273 8.75 22.04 -19.66
N GLU A 274 7.91 22.90 -20.22
CA GLU A 274 6.54 22.60 -20.61
C GLU A 274 6.52 22.38 -22.13
N TRP A 275 6.11 21.19 -22.56
CA TRP A 275 5.93 20.83 -23.97
C TRP A 275 4.44 20.77 -24.30
N THR A 276 4.01 21.49 -25.33
CA THR A 276 2.66 21.35 -25.89
C THR A 276 2.74 20.41 -27.08
N LEU A 277 1.89 19.37 -27.07
CA LEU A 277 1.86 18.33 -28.10
C LEU A 277 0.83 18.64 -29.20
N SER A 278 0.99 17.99 -30.34
CA SER A 278 0.07 18.13 -31.50
C SER A 278 -1.35 17.67 -31.22
N ASN A 279 -1.55 16.74 -30.26
CA ASN A 279 -2.86 16.30 -29.78
C ASN A 279 -3.44 17.19 -28.67
N GLY A 280 -2.79 18.31 -28.34
CA GLY A 280 -3.25 19.25 -27.31
C GLY A 280 -2.84 18.95 -25.88
N ALA A 281 -2.22 17.81 -25.64
CA ALA A 281 -1.70 17.47 -24.33
C ALA A 281 -0.51 18.35 -23.91
N LYS A 282 -0.27 18.47 -22.61
CA LYS A 282 0.89 19.15 -22.04
C LYS A 282 1.76 18.19 -21.29
N VAL A 283 3.08 18.26 -21.52
CA VAL A 283 4.07 17.48 -20.78
C VAL A 283 4.99 18.44 -20.03
N TYR A 284 5.13 18.21 -18.73
CA TYR A 284 6.07 18.88 -17.84
C TYR A 284 7.27 17.97 -17.67
N TYR A 285 8.38 18.30 -18.34
CA TYR A 285 9.59 17.50 -18.31
C TYR A 285 10.63 18.10 -17.37
N LYS A 286 11.19 17.26 -16.50
CA LYS A 286 12.31 17.60 -15.64
C LYS A 286 13.32 16.46 -15.54
N HIS A 287 14.52 16.69 -16.08
CA HIS A 287 15.62 15.77 -15.82
C HIS A 287 16.05 15.86 -14.37
N ASN A 288 16.16 14.72 -13.71
CA ASN A 288 16.62 14.56 -12.32
C ASN A 288 17.37 13.24 -12.18
N ASP A 289 18.64 13.30 -11.87
CA ASP A 289 19.54 12.15 -11.71
C ASP A 289 19.78 11.75 -10.24
N TYR A 290 18.94 12.25 -9.33
CA TYR A 290 19.04 11.92 -7.91
C TYR A 290 18.87 10.40 -7.69
N GLU A 291 17.95 9.78 -8.38
CA GLU A 291 17.76 8.34 -8.48
C GLU A 291 18.26 7.89 -9.85
N SER A 292 19.54 7.46 -9.90
CA SER A 292 20.20 7.13 -11.16
C SER A 292 19.42 6.07 -11.95
N GLY A 293 19.14 6.39 -13.20
CA GLY A 293 18.41 5.53 -14.14
C GLY A 293 16.92 5.42 -13.89
N ALA A 294 16.33 5.99 -12.81
CA ALA A 294 14.91 5.91 -12.54
C ALA A 294 14.14 7.11 -13.09
N PHE A 295 12.90 6.89 -13.53
CA PHE A 295 11.97 7.96 -13.92
C PHE A 295 10.51 7.62 -13.60
N ASN A 296 9.70 8.68 -13.47
CA ASN A 296 8.25 8.61 -13.36
C ASN A 296 7.59 9.36 -14.52
N LEU A 297 6.52 8.77 -15.05
CA LEU A 297 5.55 9.40 -15.92
C LEU A 297 4.18 9.36 -15.23
N LEU A 298 3.72 10.51 -14.77
CA LEU A 298 2.39 10.66 -14.17
C LEU A 298 1.51 11.48 -15.13
N ALA A 299 0.37 10.95 -15.51
CA ALA A 299 -0.68 11.67 -16.22
C ALA A 299 -1.84 11.93 -15.27
N GLY A 300 -2.34 13.16 -15.21
CA GLY A 300 -3.50 13.51 -14.38
C GLY A 300 -4.45 14.45 -15.11
N SER A 301 -5.75 14.22 -14.96
CA SER A 301 -6.83 15.00 -15.54
C SER A 301 -7.86 15.38 -14.47
N PRO A 302 -8.49 16.55 -14.54
CA PRO A 302 -9.56 16.91 -13.63
C PRO A 302 -10.87 16.24 -14.03
N GLY A 303 -11.72 15.90 -13.04
CA GLY A 303 -13.04 15.31 -13.28
C GLY A 303 -13.35 14.23 -12.26
N GLY A 304 -12.75 13.08 -12.43
CA GLY A 304 -12.89 11.93 -11.53
C GLY A 304 -14.34 11.43 -11.40
N ARG A 305 -14.59 10.77 -10.29
CA ARG A 305 -15.93 10.28 -9.92
C ARG A 305 -16.93 11.40 -9.70
N SER A 306 -16.47 12.66 -9.50
CA SER A 306 -17.35 13.79 -9.28
C SER A 306 -18.28 14.08 -10.45
N LEU A 307 -17.89 13.67 -11.66
CA LEU A 307 -18.68 13.83 -12.88
C LEU A 307 -19.67 12.67 -13.14
N LEU A 308 -19.55 11.58 -12.39
CA LEU A 308 -20.42 10.42 -12.52
C LEU A 308 -21.69 10.58 -11.66
N PRO A 309 -22.84 10.11 -12.10
CA PRO A 309 -24.02 10.00 -11.28
C PRO A 309 -23.79 9.00 -10.13
N ALA A 310 -24.55 9.13 -9.04
CA ALA A 310 -24.33 8.33 -7.83
C ALA A 310 -24.53 6.81 -8.03
N GLU A 311 -25.40 6.44 -8.96
CA GLU A 311 -25.67 5.05 -9.33
C GLU A 311 -24.49 4.35 -9.99
N ASP A 312 -23.59 5.09 -10.64
CA ASP A 312 -22.44 4.56 -11.38
C ASP A 312 -21.20 4.33 -10.49
N LEU A 313 -21.19 4.89 -9.26
CA LEU A 313 -20.04 4.81 -8.37
C LEU A 313 -19.60 3.37 -8.04
N PRO A 314 -20.49 2.39 -7.84
CA PRO A 314 -20.07 1.00 -7.67
C PRO A 314 -19.26 0.46 -8.87
N SER A 315 -19.69 0.77 -10.09
CA SER A 315 -18.98 0.36 -11.32
C SER A 315 -17.62 1.07 -11.47
N ALA A 316 -17.53 2.34 -11.04
CA ALA A 316 -16.29 3.10 -11.00
C ALA A 316 -15.28 2.50 -10.00
N ASP A 317 -15.74 2.05 -8.84
CA ASP A 317 -14.88 1.40 -7.84
C ASP A 317 -14.39 0.01 -8.31
N ALA A 318 -15.24 -0.72 -9.06
CA ALA A 318 -14.81 -1.96 -9.70
C ALA A 318 -13.68 -1.73 -10.71
N LEU A 319 -13.69 -0.62 -11.43
CA LEU A 319 -12.64 -0.24 -12.37
C LEU A 319 -11.29 -0.08 -11.68
N ASN A 320 -11.21 0.69 -10.60
CA ASN A 320 -9.97 0.88 -9.84
C ASN A 320 -9.38 -0.44 -9.34
N THR A 321 -10.24 -1.37 -8.90
CA THR A 321 -9.79 -2.64 -8.35
C THR A 321 -9.32 -3.62 -9.42
N LEU A 322 -9.98 -3.65 -10.57
CA LEU A 322 -9.85 -4.76 -11.52
C LEU A 322 -8.97 -4.44 -12.74
N PHE A 323 -8.60 -3.19 -12.95
CA PHE A 323 -8.02 -2.73 -14.21
C PHE A 323 -6.91 -3.66 -14.74
N LEU A 324 -5.79 -3.81 -14.05
CA LEU A 324 -4.68 -4.64 -14.55
C LEU A 324 -4.85 -6.14 -14.28
N GLN A 325 -5.84 -6.53 -13.50
CA GLN A 325 -6.12 -7.95 -13.25
C GLN A 325 -6.62 -8.69 -14.49
N TYR A 326 -7.13 -7.96 -15.49
CA TYR A 326 -7.59 -8.54 -16.76
C TYR A 326 -6.48 -8.76 -17.79
N GLY A 327 -5.27 -8.22 -17.54
CA GLY A 327 -4.21 -8.15 -18.52
C GLY A 327 -4.25 -6.83 -19.31
N LEU A 328 -3.63 -6.81 -20.50
CA LEU A 328 -3.54 -5.61 -21.34
C LEU A 328 -3.53 -6.00 -22.81
N TYR A 329 -4.12 -5.16 -23.67
CA TYR A 329 -4.18 -5.36 -25.11
C TYR A 329 -4.81 -6.73 -25.44
N LYS A 330 -4.12 -7.57 -26.22
CA LYS A 330 -4.57 -8.92 -26.54
C LYS A 330 -4.10 -9.98 -25.53
N TYR A 331 -3.34 -9.58 -24.50
CA TYR A 331 -2.70 -10.47 -23.56
C TYR A 331 -3.47 -10.59 -22.25
N PRO A 332 -4.00 -11.78 -21.91
CA PRO A 332 -4.49 -12.05 -20.56
C PRO A 332 -3.39 -11.82 -19.52
N ALA A 333 -3.77 -11.55 -18.27
CA ALA A 333 -2.84 -11.18 -17.18
C ALA A 333 -1.64 -12.12 -17.06
N ARG A 334 -1.85 -13.45 -17.14
CA ARG A 334 -0.78 -14.44 -17.08
C ARG A 334 0.27 -14.28 -18.18
N LEU A 335 -0.17 -14.05 -19.43
CA LEU A 335 0.75 -13.85 -20.56
C LEU A 335 1.41 -12.49 -20.49
N LEU A 336 0.68 -11.45 -20.10
CA LEU A 336 1.22 -10.12 -19.86
C LEU A 336 2.35 -10.17 -18.83
N ASN A 337 2.11 -10.82 -17.68
CA ASN A 337 3.13 -11.01 -16.65
C ASN A 337 4.36 -11.76 -17.17
N ALA A 338 4.17 -12.72 -18.08
CA ALA A 338 5.28 -13.41 -18.71
C ALA A 338 6.09 -12.49 -19.64
N ILE A 339 5.42 -11.63 -20.43
CA ILE A 339 6.06 -10.65 -21.32
C ILE A 339 6.83 -9.60 -20.52
N MET A 340 6.27 -9.17 -19.39
CA MET A 340 6.85 -8.10 -18.54
C MET A 340 7.99 -8.59 -17.64
N ARG A 341 8.28 -9.88 -17.60
CA ARG A 341 9.38 -10.41 -16.79
C ARG A 341 10.72 -9.80 -17.16
N GLY A 342 11.51 -9.49 -16.15
CA GLY A 342 12.81 -8.86 -16.30
C GLY A 342 12.78 -7.36 -16.58
N HIS A 343 11.59 -6.77 -16.73
CA HIS A 343 11.40 -5.33 -16.85
C HIS A 343 10.96 -4.72 -15.54
N ASN A 344 11.52 -3.58 -15.21
CA ASN A 344 11.17 -2.80 -14.02
C ASN A 344 10.14 -1.74 -14.38
N ILE A 345 8.87 -2.12 -14.40
CA ILE A 345 7.76 -1.22 -14.74
C ILE A 345 6.66 -1.43 -13.72
N ASP A 346 6.28 -0.36 -13.06
CA ASP A 346 5.09 -0.27 -12.23
C ASP A 346 4.12 0.73 -12.85
N ILE A 347 2.92 0.29 -13.16
CA ILE A 347 1.88 1.12 -13.74
C ILE A 347 0.57 0.94 -12.98
N ASN A 348 -0.12 2.03 -12.72
CA ASN A 348 -1.39 2.04 -12.02
C ASN A 348 -2.31 3.11 -12.59
N ILE A 349 -3.63 2.88 -12.51
CA ILE A 349 -4.66 3.90 -12.73
C ILE A 349 -5.35 4.22 -11.41
N ASP A 350 -5.82 5.43 -11.28
CA ASP A 350 -6.67 5.86 -10.17
C ASP A 350 -7.80 6.75 -10.71
N LEU A 351 -9.04 6.37 -10.39
CA LEU A 351 -10.22 7.19 -10.58
C LEU A 351 -10.64 7.74 -9.22
N GLY A 352 -10.01 8.84 -8.85
CA GLY A 352 -10.27 9.56 -7.60
C GLY A 352 -11.59 10.34 -7.61
N GLU A 353 -11.90 11.03 -6.53
CA GLU A 353 -13.15 11.80 -6.46
C GLU A 353 -13.20 12.95 -7.48
N ARG A 354 -12.09 13.69 -7.65
CA ARG A 354 -12.04 14.91 -8.48
C ARG A 354 -11.03 14.87 -9.63
N SER A 355 -10.36 13.75 -9.79
CA SER A 355 -9.35 13.58 -10.84
C SER A 355 -9.21 12.10 -11.18
N GLU A 356 -8.75 11.85 -12.37
CA GLU A 356 -8.22 10.56 -12.76
C GLU A 356 -6.74 10.66 -13.08
N SER A 357 -6.02 9.58 -12.85
CA SER A 357 -4.58 9.52 -13.11
C SER A 357 -4.11 8.18 -13.63
N ILE A 358 -3.00 8.21 -14.36
CA ILE A 358 -2.22 7.05 -14.77
C ILE A 358 -0.79 7.33 -14.33
N SER A 359 -0.22 6.49 -13.48
CA SER A 359 1.17 6.58 -13.06
C SER A 359 1.99 5.43 -13.64
N CYS A 360 3.20 5.71 -14.07
CA CYS A 360 4.16 4.73 -14.54
C CYS A 360 5.54 5.05 -13.98
N SER A 361 6.10 4.13 -13.19
CA SER A 361 7.48 4.20 -12.69
C SER A 361 8.32 3.17 -13.41
N SER A 362 9.53 3.55 -13.85
CA SER A 362 10.40 2.64 -14.59
C SER A 362 11.87 3.08 -14.52
N THR A 363 12.71 2.30 -15.22
CA THR A 363 14.11 2.62 -15.43
C THR A 363 14.37 3.08 -16.87
N ARG A 364 15.48 3.76 -17.06
CA ARG A 364 15.91 4.20 -18.39
C ARG A 364 16.08 3.02 -19.36
N ASP A 365 16.61 1.90 -18.87
CA ASP A 365 16.81 0.70 -19.70
C ASP A 365 15.48 0.14 -20.22
N ASP A 366 14.40 0.32 -19.45
CA ASP A 366 13.05 -0.13 -19.77
C ASP A 366 12.15 0.98 -20.35
N ALA A 367 12.70 2.18 -20.64
CA ALA A 367 11.90 3.34 -21.01
C ALA A 367 11.00 3.09 -22.24
N GLU A 368 11.51 2.42 -23.28
CA GLU A 368 10.72 2.11 -24.48
C GLU A 368 9.50 1.25 -24.15
N ILE A 369 9.70 0.13 -23.43
CA ILE A 369 8.60 -0.78 -23.09
C ILE A 369 7.64 -0.18 -22.05
N ALA A 370 8.13 0.69 -21.16
CA ALA A 370 7.30 1.44 -20.23
C ALA A 370 6.34 2.39 -20.94
N PHE A 371 6.83 3.13 -21.96
CA PHE A 371 5.99 3.98 -22.77
C PHE A 371 5.02 3.21 -23.68
N GLN A 372 5.42 2.03 -24.17
CA GLN A 372 4.51 1.11 -24.85
C GLN A 372 3.38 0.64 -23.93
N PHE A 373 3.71 0.23 -22.71
CA PHE A 373 2.73 -0.19 -21.72
C PHE A 373 1.77 0.94 -21.39
N PHE A 374 2.29 2.15 -21.13
CA PHE A 374 1.49 3.34 -20.87
C PHE A 374 0.54 3.65 -22.04
N HIS A 375 1.05 3.62 -23.28
CA HIS A 375 0.26 3.86 -24.48
C HIS A 375 -0.88 2.85 -24.62
N LEU A 376 -0.57 1.55 -24.47
CA LEU A 376 -1.56 0.47 -24.53
C LEU A 376 -2.63 0.58 -23.43
N THR A 377 -2.23 1.01 -22.23
CA THR A 377 -3.16 1.29 -21.13
C THR A 377 -4.24 2.28 -21.56
N VAL A 378 -3.89 3.33 -22.28
CA VAL A 378 -4.87 4.33 -22.76
C VAL A 378 -5.68 3.83 -23.95
N VAL A 379 -5.02 3.23 -24.96
CA VAL A 379 -5.67 2.98 -26.27
C VAL A 379 -6.28 1.58 -26.37
N HIS A 380 -5.72 0.60 -25.67
CA HIS A 380 -6.11 -0.81 -25.74
C HIS A 380 -6.23 -1.46 -24.36
N PRO A 381 -7.03 -0.90 -23.44
CA PRO A 381 -7.30 -1.58 -22.17
C PRO A 381 -7.95 -2.93 -22.44
N ARG A 382 -7.72 -3.88 -21.54
CA ARG A 382 -8.37 -5.19 -21.63
C ARG A 382 -9.36 -5.33 -20.47
N PHE A 383 -10.58 -5.73 -20.77
CA PHE A 383 -11.62 -6.03 -19.81
C PHE A 383 -12.10 -7.48 -19.99
N SER A 384 -12.52 -8.11 -18.91
CA SER A 384 -12.99 -9.50 -18.89
C SER A 384 -14.29 -9.59 -18.07
N ARG A 385 -15.40 -9.86 -18.74
CA ARG A 385 -16.69 -10.06 -18.06
C ARG A 385 -16.68 -11.25 -17.10
N PRO A 386 -16.09 -12.42 -17.44
CA PRO A 386 -16.00 -13.52 -16.48
C PRO A 386 -15.27 -13.15 -15.18
N ASP A 387 -14.15 -12.40 -15.26
CA ASP A 387 -13.39 -11.98 -14.08
C ASP A 387 -14.17 -10.95 -13.28
N PHE A 388 -14.88 -10.03 -13.94
CA PHE A 388 -15.78 -9.09 -13.27
C PHE A 388 -16.90 -9.81 -12.52
N ASP A 389 -17.60 -10.74 -13.17
CA ASP A 389 -18.70 -11.51 -12.56
C ASP A 389 -18.20 -12.33 -11.37
N LYS A 390 -16.98 -12.87 -11.46
CA LYS A 390 -16.30 -13.57 -10.36
C LYS A 390 -16.03 -12.62 -9.19
N TYR A 391 -15.48 -11.43 -9.46
CA TYR A 391 -15.22 -10.42 -8.43
C TYR A 391 -16.50 -10.02 -7.70
N VAL A 392 -17.57 -9.71 -8.44
CA VAL A 392 -18.87 -9.34 -7.85
C VAL A 392 -19.42 -10.48 -7.00
N ARG A 393 -19.40 -11.72 -7.52
CA ARG A 393 -19.88 -12.91 -6.80
C ARG A 393 -19.10 -13.15 -5.51
N ALA A 394 -17.75 -13.11 -5.56
CA ALA A 394 -16.90 -13.34 -4.39
C ALA A 394 -17.16 -12.31 -3.28
N ASN A 395 -17.25 -11.03 -3.65
CA ASN A 395 -17.53 -9.97 -2.68
C ASN A 395 -18.96 -10.05 -2.11
N LYS A 396 -19.97 -10.41 -2.91
CA LYS A 396 -21.33 -10.66 -2.40
C LYS A 396 -21.35 -11.80 -1.40
N ILE A 397 -20.68 -12.92 -1.68
CA ILE A 397 -20.55 -14.04 -0.76
C ILE A 397 -19.87 -13.59 0.53
N GLN A 398 -18.73 -12.91 0.41
CA GLN A 398 -17.99 -12.39 1.56
C GLN A 398 -18.89 -11.51 2.44
N ARG A 399 -19.60 -10.53 1.85
CA ARG A 399 -20.48 -9.61 2.60
C ARG A 399 -21.75 -10.27 3.15
N THR A 400 -22.20 -11.35 2.55
CA THR A 400 -23.36 -12.11 3.07
C THR A 400 -23.02 -12.82 4.38
N TYR A 401 -21.81 -13.34 4.49
CA TYR A 401 -21.39 -14.19 5.62
C TYR A 401 -20.49 -13.49 6.63
N ALA A 402 -19.81 -12.39 6.24
CA ALA A 402 -19.04 -11.59 7.17
C ALA A 402 -19.97 -10.85 8.15
N LYS A 403 -19.71 -10.99 9.44
CA LYS A 403 -20.34 -10.13 10.45
C LYS A 403 -19.56 -8.82 10.54
N PRO A 404 -20.24 -7.69 10.81
CA PRO A 404 -19.54 -6.45 11.14
C PRO A 404 -18.64 -6.67 12.35
N THR A 405 -17.40 -6.21 12.24
CA THR A 405 -16.47 -6.17 13.35
C THR A 405 -16.73 -4.95 14.24
N THR A 406 -16.09 -4.90 15.41
CA THR A 406 -16.08 -3.69 16.24
C THR A 406 -15.55 -2.49 15.46
N ASP A 407 -14.49 -2.67 14.66
CA ASP A 407 -13.94 -1.61 13.81
C ASP A 407 -14.92 -1.14 12.73
N ASP A 408 -15.69 -2.04 12.10
CA ASP A 408 -16.76 -1.66 11.15
C ASP A 408 -17.84 -0.80 11.84
N SER A 409 -18.19 -1.13 13.08
CA SER A 409 -19.16 -0.39 13.88
C SER A 409 -18.65 1.00 14.22
N ILE A 410 -17.37 1.12 14.64
CA ILE A 410 -16.68 2.39 14.89
C ILE A 410 -16.65 3.24 13.62
N ALA A 411 -16.21 2.66 12.50
CA ALA A 411 -16.14 3.36 11.22
C ALA A 411 -17.52 3.86 10.75
N SER A 412 -18.58 3.08 10.94
CA SER A 412 -19.95 3.50 10.60
C SER A 412 -20.41 4.70 11.41
N VAL A 413 -20.17 4.70 12.71
CA VAL A 413 -20.51 5.81 13.59
C VAL A 413 -19.72 7.07 13.26
N MET A 414 -18.41 6.91 13.04
CA MET A 414 -17.56 8.04 12.65
C MET A 414 -18.01 8.61 11.29
N GLN A 415 -18.34 7.76 10.32
CA GLN A 415 -18.88 8.21 9.04
C GLN A 415 -20.17 9.02 9.21
N GLU A 416 -21.12 8.59 10.05
CA GLU A 416 -22.37 9.32 10.31
C GLU A 416 -22.14 10.70 10.95
N LEU A 417 -21.13 10.84 11.79
CA LEU A 417 -20.80 12.10 12.43
C LEU A 417 -20.07 13.08 11.51
N HIS A 418 -19.24 12.55 10.63
CA HIS A 418 -18.38 13.34 9.74
C HIS A 418 -19.03 13.72 8.43
N THR A 419 -20.08 13.01 8.01
CA THR A 419 -20.67 13.18 6.68
C THR A 419 -22.14 13.50 6.70
N LEU A 420 -22.55 14.36 5.78
CA LEU A 420 -23.97 14.60 5.49
C LEU A 420 -24.55 13.42 4.70
N PRO A 421 -25.82 13.06 4.91
CA PRO A 421 -26.47 12.06 4.09
C PRO A 421 -26.37 12.40 2.59
N SER A 422 -25.85 11.48 1.82
CA SER A 422 -25.71 11.65 0.37
C SER A 422 -25.90 10.32 -0.36
N PRO A 423 -26.59 10.28 -1.51
CA PRO A 423 -26.69 9.07 -2.31
C PRO A 423 -25.35 8.59 -2.86
N ARG A 424 -24.33 9.46 -2.81
CA ARG A 424 -22.96 9.13 -3.22
C ARG A 424 -22.16 8.41 -2.13
N ILE A 425 -22.61 8.48 -0.87
CA ILE A 425 -21.99 7.77 0.26
C ILE A 425 -22.79 6.50 0.51
N ARG A 426 -22.26 5.37 0.10
CA ARG A 426 -22.91 4.07 0.21
C ARG A 426 -22.12 3.11 1.08
N LYS A 427 -22.80 2.24 1.80
CA LYS A 427 -22.17 1.10 2.48
C LYS A 427 -21.78 0.06 1.44
N THR A 428 -20.58 -0.51 1.57
CA THR A 428 -20.09 -1.59 0.71
C THR A 428 -20.68 -2.94 1.16
N ASP A 429 -21.99 -3.08 1.01
CA ASP A 429 -22.77 -4.28 1.32
C ASP A 429 -23.06 -5.12 0.06
N THR A 430 -23.88 -6.15 0.19
CA THR A 430 -24.27 -7.01 -0.93
C THR A 430 -25.03 -6.26 -2.02
N ALA A 431 -25.81 -5.24 -1.66
CA ALA A 431 -26.54 -4.41 -2.62
C ALA A 431 -25.59 -3.50 -3.42
N TYR A 432 -24.54 -3.01 -2.78
CA TYR A 432 -23.49 -2.25 -3.44
C TYR A 432 -22.80 -3.04 -4.55
N TYR A 433 -22.36 -4.28 -4.25
CA TYR A 433 -21.76 -5.15 -5.26
C TYR A 433 -22.77 -5.62 -6.32
N ALA A 434 -24.03 -5.77 -5.97
CA ALA A 434 -25.08 -6.12 -6.94
C ALA A 434 -25.42 -4.96 -7.91
N ALA A 435 -25.09 -3.72 -7.55
CA ALA A 435 -25.29 -2.54 -8.38
C ALA A 435 -24.14 -2.30 -9.37
N MET A 436 -23.05 -3.07 -9.28
CA MET A 436 -21.93 -2.98 -10.23
C MET A 436 -22.37 -3.50 -11.61
N ASP A 437 -22.06 -2.75 -12.65
CA ASP A 437 -22.34 -3.09 -14.04
C ASP A 437 -21.07 -3.09 -14.87
N TYR A 438 -20.81 -4.19 -15.58
CA TYR A 438 -19.60 -4.37 -16.38
C TYR A 438 -19.53 -3.42 -17.57
N ASP A 439 -20.62 -3.27 -18.31
CA ASP A 439 -20.63 -2.44 -19.51
C ASP A 439 -20.46 -0.98 -19.12
N ARG A 440 -21.11 -0.56 -18.02
CA ARG A 440 -20.93 0.78 -17.48
C ARG A 440 -19.50 1.03 -16.98
N MET A 441 -18.85 0.04 -16.33
CA MET A 441 -17.43 0.15 -15.95
C MET A 441 -16.53 0.42 -17.17
N VAL A 442 -16.75 -0.29 -18.28
CA VAL A 442 -16.00 -0.09 -19.53
C VAL A 442 -16.25 1.30 -20.12
N GLU A 443 -17.51 1.76 -20.14
CA GLU A 443 -17.85 3.12 -20.60
C GLU A 443 -17.18 4.21 -19.74
N ILE A 444 -17.18 4.06 -18.41
CA ILE A 444 -16.51 4.99 -17.48
C ILE A 444 -15.03 5.09 -17.82
N TYR A 445 -14.37 3.96 -18.13
CA TYR A 445 -12.99 4.00 -18.57
C TYR A 445 -12.79 4.85 -19.82
N ASP A 446 -13.62 4.63 -20.85
CA ASP A 446 -13.55 5.39 -22.11
C ASP A 446 -13.85 6.87 -21.94
N GLU A 447 -14.77 7.22 -21.04
CA GLU A 447 -15.09 8.60 -20.70
C GLU A 447 -13.93 9.31 -20.01
N ARG A 448 -13.28 8.63 -19.02
CA ARG A 448 -12.32 9.26 -18.11
C ARG A 448 -10.87 9.23 -18.62
N PHE A 449 -10.44 8.15 -19.27
CA PHE A 449 -9.01 7.94 -19.58
C PHE A 449 -8.62 8.16 -21.04
N ARG A 450 -9.55 8.34 -21.98
CA ARG A 450 -9.27 8.44 -23.42
C ARG A 450 -9.25 9.86 -24.00
N ASN A 451 -8.99 10.88 -23.22
CA ASN A 451 -8.86 12.24 -23.70
C ASN A 451 -7.52 12.87 -23.31
N ALA A 452 -6.46 12.55 -24.06
CA ALA A 452 -5.11 13.03 -23.73
C ALA A 452 -4.99 14.56 -23.70
N ALA A 453 -5.85 15.32 -24.41
CA ALA A 453 -5.83 16.78 -24.39
C ALA A 453 -6.20 17.37 -23.02
N ASP A 454 -6.95 16.63 -22.18
CA ASP A 454 -7.32 17.06 -20.83
C ASP A 454 -6.27 16.73 -19.79
N PHE A 455 -5.41 15.73 -20.06
CA PHE A 455 -4.35 15.33 -19.17
C PHE A 455 -3.15 16.27 -19.18
N ALA A 456 -2.58 16.48 -18.00
CA ALA A 456 -1.24 17.02 -17.82
C ALA A 456 -0.30 15.86 -17.49
N PHE A 457 0.78 15.72 -18.25
CA PHE A 457 1.78 14.67 -18.07
C PHE A 457 3.00 15.25 -17.37
N TYR A 458 3.49 14.55 -16.34
CA TYR A 458 4.68 14.93 -15.58
C TYR A 458 5.72 13.83 -15.76
N LEU A 459 6.77 14.13 -16.52
CA LEU A 459 7.89 13.23 -16.81
C LEU A 459 9.11 13.71 -16.04
N VAL A 460 9.46 13.03 -14.98
CA VAL A 460 10.52 13.40 -14.05
C VAL A 460 11.46 12.22 -13.84
N GLY A 461 12.75 12.45 -13.89
CA GLY A 461 13.76 11.44 -13.57
C GLY A 461 14.98 11.47 -14.49
N ASP A 462 15.78 10.40 -14.40
CA ASP A 462 17.03 10.26 -15.16
C ASP A 462 16.78 9.69 -16.57
N LEU A 463 15.94 10.39 -17.33
CA LEU A 463 15.69 10.12 -18.74
C LEU A 463 16.23 11.31 -19.56
N PRO A 464 17.24 11.11 -20.45
CA PRO A 464 17.82 12.20 -21.23
C PRO A 464 16.77 12.92 -22.10
N ARG A 465 16.92 14.24 -22.23
CA ARG A 465 15.94 15.10 -22.90
C ARG A 465 15.55 14.64 -24.30
N GLU A 466 16.51 14.27 -25.11
CA GLU A 466 16.24 13.88 -26.50
C GLU A 466 15.53 12.53 -26.59
N GLU A 467 15.86 11.60 -25.69
CA GLU A 467 15.18 10.32 -25.56
C GLU A 467 13.73 10.53 -25.07
N ALA A 468 13.55 11.34 -24.03
CA ALA A 468 12.23 11.72 -23.53
C ALA A 468 11.36 12.37 -24.63
N ARG A 469 11.93 13.26 -25.46
CA ARG A 469 11.21 13.87 -26.58
C ARG A 469 10.75 12.83 -27.60
N ARG A 470 11.64 11.94 -28.00
CA ARG A 470 11.32 10.85 -28.95
C ARG A 470 10.17 9.99 -28.44
N LEU A 471 10.24 9.54 -27.18
CA LEU A 471 9.22 8.70 -26.57
C LEU A 471 7.88 9.43 -26.41
N VAL A 472 7.92 10.69 -25.98
CA VAL A 472 6.72 11.52 -25.86
C VAL A 472 6.06 11.78 -27.23
N GLU A 473 6.83 12.06 -28.27
CA GLU A 473 6.30 12.26 -29.63
C GLU A 473 5.67 10.97 -30.19
N LEU A 474 6.29 9.82 -29.92
CA LEU A 474 5.81 8.52 -30.42
C LEU A 474 4.59 8.02 -29.64
N TYR A 475 4.62 8.04 -28.31
CA TYR A 475 3.64 7.33 -27.47
C TYR A 475 2.61 8.24 -26.78
N ILE A 476 2.95 9.50 -26.47
CA ILE A 476 2.02 10.41 -25.80
C ILE A 476 1.32 11.34 -26.81
N ALA A 477 2.05 11.89 -27.77
CA ALA A 477 1.46 12.77 -28.78
C ALA A 477 0.58 12.02 -29.81
N SER A 478 0.66 10.69 -29.83
CA SER A 478 -0.18 9.78 -30.63
C SER A 478 -1.45 9.31 -29.90
N LEU A 479 -1.62 9.64 -28.61
CA LEU A 479 -2.82 9.26 -27.85
C LEU A 479 -4.06 9.99 -28.40
N PRO A 480 -5.24 9.35 -28.33
CA PRO A 480 -6.50 9.97 -28.74
C PRO A 480 -6.78 11.22 -27.88
N ALA A 481 -7.34 12.22 -28.49
CA ALA A 481 -7.65 13.49 -27.84
C ALA A 481 -8.97 14.05 -28.34
N ARG A 482 -9.72 14.69 -27.45
CA ARG A 482 -10.95 15.43 -27.73
C ARG A 482 -10.71 16.88 -27.30
N ASN A 483 -11.28 17.83 -28.01
CA ASN A 483 -11.17 19.25 -27.62
C ASN A 483 -12.20 19.58 -26.52
N VAL A 484 -12.13 18.84 -25.42
CA VAL A 484 -12.98 18.99 -24.23
C VAL A 484 -12.07 19.08 -23.02
N ARG A 485 -12.30 20.06 -22.18
CA ARG A 485 -11.67 20.21 -20.89
C ARG A 485 -12.73 20.11 -19.82
N GLU A 486 -12.51 19.21 -18.88
CA GLU A 486 -13.47 18.95 -17.82
C GLU A 486 -13.15 19.77 -16.57
N THR A 487 -14.18 20.01 -15.78
CA THR A 487 -14.07 20.66 -14.48
C THR A 487 -14.78 19.80 -13.44
N PRO A 488 -14.11 19.40 -12.36
CA PRO A 488 -14.72 18.55 -11.34
C PRO A 488 -15.89 19.26 -10.67
N VAL A 489 -16.93 18.50 -10.35
CA VAL A 489 -18.03 18.96 -9.51
C VAL A 489 -17.62 18.85 -8.05
N HIS A 490 -17.89 19.91 -7.29
CA HIS A 490 -17.56 19.95 -5.87
C HIS A 490 -18.72 19.46 -5.02
N HIS A 491 -18.79 18.18 -4.77
CA HIS A 491 -19.75 17.57 -3.85
C HIS A 491 -19.22 17.73 -2.43
N ARG A 492 -19.97 18.47 -1.60
CA ARG A 492 -19.62 18.65 -0.20
C ARG A 492 -20.38 17.65 0.67
N TYR A 493 -19.65 16.74 1.29
CA TYR A 493 -20.20 15.72 2.18
C TYR A 493 -19.90 15.99 3.64
N ALA A 494 -18.92 16.85 3.95
CA ALA A 494 -18.50 17.09 5.31
C ALA A 494 -19.65 17.72 6.12
N SER A 495 -19.98 17.13 7.27
CA SER A 495 -20.84 17.74 8.26
C SER A 495 -20.20 19.03 8.79
N THR A 496 -21.01 20.06 9.03
CA THR A 496 -20.57 21.34 9.62
C THR A 496 -21.08 21.51 11.06
N ALA A 497 -21.70 20.49 11.63
CA ALA A 497 -22.24 20.53 12.98
C ALA A 497 -21.21 20.00 14.00
N SER A 498 -21.01 20.73 15.09
CA SER A 498 -20.28 20.18 16.24
C SER A 498 -21.11 19.06 16.90
N ALA A 499 -20.42 18.03 17.37
CA ALA A 499 -21.06 16.89 18.02
C ALA A 499 -20.22 16.39 19.18
N THR A 500 -20.87 16.09 20.30
CA THR A 500 -20.27 15.34 21.40
C THR A 500 -21.04 14.04 21.55
N ARG A 501 -20.35 12.89 21.48
CA ARG A 501 -20.96 11.56 21.56
C ARG A 501 -20.16 10.65 22.45
N ASP A 502 -20.85 9.98 23.35
CA ASP A 502 -20.33 8.87 24.15
C ASP A 502 -21.05 7.60 23.68
N ILE A 503 -20.31 6.68 23.07
CA ILE A 503 -20.83 5.53 22.34
C ILE A 503 -20.40 4.25 23.06
N ARG A 504 -21.37 3.46 23.46
CA ARG A 504 -21.13 2.19 24.14
C ARG A 504 -21.21 1.03 23.14
N LEU A 505 -20.07 0.50 22.78
CA LEU A 505 -19.97 -0.69 21.90
C LEU A 505 -19.59 -1.98 22.65
N GLY A 506 -19.29 -1.88 23.96
CA GLY A 506 -18.84 -3.05 24.74
C GLY A 506 -17.46 -3.53 24.33
N LEU A 507 -16.52 -2.59 24.19
CA LEU A 507 -15.13 -2.90 23.82
C LEU A 507 -14.50 -3.88 24.81
N PRO A 508 -13.68 -4.85 24.36
CA PRO A 508 -12.93 -5.72 25.25
C PRO A 508 -11.95 -4.90 26.11
N GLU A 509 -11.63 -5.42 27.31
CA GLU A 509 -10.58 -4.91 28.21
C GLU A 509 -10.80 -3.49 28.77
N GLU A 510 -12.03 -3.06 29.06
CA GLU A 510 -12.31 -1.72 29.61
C GLU A 510 -11.66 -0.57 28.83
N LYS A 511 -11.51 -0.71 27.52
CA LYS A 511 -10.97 0.32 26.65
C LYS A 511 -11.85 1.55 26.61
N TYR A 512 -11.22 2.69 26.43
CA TYR A 512 -11.83 4.00 26.29
C TYR A 512 -11.11 4.74 25.16
N MET A 513 -11.70 4.72 23.98
CA MET A 513 -11.14 5.37 22.79
C MET A 513 -11.65 6.80 22.72
N VAL A 514 -10.75 7.77 22.54
CA VAL A 514 -11.06 9.18 22.41
C VAL A 514 -10.64 9.66 21.03
N SER A 515 -11.56 10.33 20.31
CA SER A 515 -11.30 11.05 19.07
C SER A 515 -11.89 12.46 19.18
N ILE A 516 -11.00 13.46 19.18
CA ILE A 516 -11.39 14.88 19.25
C ILE A 516 -10.88 15.55 17.98
N GLU A 517 -11.79 16.03 17.15
CA GLU A 517 -11.46 16.67 15.89
C GLU A 517 -11.99 18.10 15.83
N TYR A 518 -11.11 19.04 15.53
CA TYR A 518 -11.45 20.42 15.21
C TYR A 518 -11.34 20.63 13.71
N LYS A 519 -12.42 21.01 13.06
CA LYS A 519 -12.50 21.24 11.61
C LYS A 519 -12.85 22.69 11.31
N ASN A 520 -12.19 23.26 10.31
CA ASN A 520 -12.47 24.61 9.88
C ASN A 520 -12.34 24.75 8.35
N HIS A 521 -12.85 25.85 7.81
CA HIS A 521 -12.84 26.16 6.37
C HIS A 521 -12.24 27.54 6.11
N LEU A 522 -11.01 27.72 6.57
CA LEU A 522 -10.32 29.00 6.49
C LEU A 522 -9.47 29.10 5.23
N LYS A 523 -9.66 30.18 4.46
CA LYS A 523 -8.69 30.51 3.43
C LYS A 523 -7.37 30.90 4.09
N THR A 524 -6.36 30.05 3.96
CA THR A 524 -5.06 30.19 4.59
C THR A 524 -4.03 30.80 3.67
N LYS A 525 -3.09 31.56 4.25
CA LYS A 525 -1.87 32.02 3.60
C LYS A 525 -0.75 31.00 3.88
N ALA A 526 0.38 31.11 3.18
CA ALA A 526 1.54 30.28 3.44
C ALA A 526 2.05 30.41 4.89
N SER A 527 2.00 31.59 5.48
CA SER A 527 2.32 31.81 6.91
C SER A 527 1.36 31.07 7.84
N ASP A 528 0.05 31.06 7.52
CA ASP A 528 -0.96 30.39 8.33
C ASP A 528 -0.71 28.86 8.37
N LYS A 529 -0.28 28.27 7.24
CA LYS A 529 0.10 26.85 7.16
C LYS A 529 1.31 26.54 8.02
N ILE A 530 2.33 27.40 8.00
CA ILE A 530 3.49 27.24 8.88
C ILE A 530 3.06 27.33 10.35
N CYS A 531 2.20 28.28 10.72
CA CYS A 531 1.64 28.37 12.07
C CYS A 531 0.87 27.08 12.44
N PHE A 532 0.11 26.51 11.51
CA PHE A 532 -0.62 25.25 11.75
C PHE A 532 0.32 24.06 12.02
N HIS A 533 1.42 23.95 11.26
CA HIS A 533 2.44 22.94 11.53
C HIS A 533 3.17 23.17 12.88
N VAL A 534 3.37 24.42 13.29
CA VAL A 534 3.89 24.72 14.63
C VAL A 534 2.94 24.24 15.70
N LEU A 535 1.62 24.50 15.57
CA LEU A 535 0.61 23.98 16.49
C LEU A 535 0.64 22.46 16.58
N GLN A 536 0.74 21.77 15.43
CA GLN A 536 0.89 20.31 15.40
C GLN A 536 2.07 19.84 16.25
N LYS A 537 3.26 20.38 16.00
CA LYS A 537 4.47 19.98 16.73
C LYS A 537 4.40 20.30 18.21
N HIS A 538 3.87 21.44 18.56
CA HIS A 538 3.69 21.85 19.95
C HIS A 538 2.76 20.88 20.69
N PHE A 539 1.56 20.65 20.18
CA PHE A 539 0.58 19.79 20.83
C PHE A 539 0.96 18.32 20.79
N ASP A 540 1.65 17.82 19.75
CA ASP A 540 2.17 16.45 19.70
C ASP A 540 3.14 16.19 20.86
N ASN A 541 4.07 17.12 21.10
CA ASN A 541 4.97 17.03 22.22
C ASN A 541 4.27 17.17 23.57
N LEU A 542 3.37 18.14 23.69
CA LEU A 542 2.64 18.44 24.92
C LEU A 542 1.74 17.27 25.36
N PHE A 543 0.94 16.74 24.43
CA PHE A 543 0.03 15.62 24.74
C PHE A 543 0.80 14.33 25.01
N ARG A 544 1.91 14.08 24.31
CA ARG A 544 2.80 12.96 24.63
C ARG A 544 3.33 13.06 26.04
N GLN A 545 3.83 14.21 26.44
CA GLN A 545 4.33 14.43 27.79
C GLN A 545 3.23 14.26 28.83
N ILE A 546 2.14 15.01 28.74
CA ILE A 546 1.11 15.04 29.80
C ILE A 546 0.34 13.70 29.84
N ILE A 547 -0.20 13.24 28.72
CA ILE A 547 -1.12 12.09 28.69
C ILE A 547 -0.37 10.77 28.87
N ARG A 548 0.79 10.61 28.20
CA ARG A 548 1.55 9.37 28.24
C ARG A 548 2.51 9.31 29.43
N GLU A 549 3.33 10.35 29.63
CA GLU A 549 4.45 10.29 30.58
C GLU A 549 4.01 10.69 31.99
N ASP A 550 3.33 11.82 32.17
CA ASP A 550 2.97 12.34 33.48
C ASP A 550 1.75 11.60 34.10
N GLU A 551 0.69 11.42 33.33
CA GLU A 551 -0.55 10.79 33.81
C GLU A 551 -0.54 9.25 33.60
N GLY A 552 0.30 8.75 32.66
CA GLY A 552 0.28 7.34 32.28
C GLY A 552 -1.11 6.86 31.86
N GLY A 553 -1.86 7.76 31.22
CA GLY A 553 -3.27 7.56 30.85
C GLY A 553 -3.46 6.85 29.52
N SER A 554 -2.44 6.88 28.66
CA SER A 554 -2.45 6.25 27.36
C SER A 554 -1.08 5.68 27.01
N TYR A 555 -1.05 4.65 26.16
CA TYR A 555 0.20 4.15 25.61
C TYR A 555 0.79 5.06 24.53
N GLY A 556 -0.05 5.79 23.81
CA GLY A 556 0.32 6.77 22.81
C GLY A 556 -0.81 7.72 22.46
N VAL A 557 -0.46 8.94 22.08
CA VAL A 557 -1.38 9.94 21.56
C VAL A 557 -0.99 10.21 20.12
N GLN A 558 -1.97 10.16 19.23
CA GLN A 558 -1.80 10.49 17.82
C GLN A 558 -2.42 11.88 17.56
N LEU A 559 -1.60 12.77 17.04
CA LEU A 559 -2.06 14.06 16.55
C LEU A 559 -1.92 14.10 15.03
N HIS A 560 -3.03 14.32 14.36
CA HIS A 560 -3.09 14.48 12.91
C HIS A 560 -3.56 15.87 12.54
N THR A 561 -2.88 16.50 11.58
CA THR A 561 -3.32 17.77 11.00
C THR A 561 -3.35 17.67 9.49
N GLU A 562 -4.39 18.20 8.89
CA GLU A 562 -4.54 18.29 7.45
C GLU A 562 -4.98 19.71 7.07
N ALA A 563 -4.47 20.20 5.95
CA ALA A 563 -4.87 21.50 5.42
C ALA A 563 -4.97 21.42 3.90
N GLU A 564 -6.17 21.31 3.37
CA GLU A 564 -6.47 21.40 1.95
C GLU A 564 -6.75 22.87 1.55
N ASP A 565 -6.17 23.30 0.43
CA ASP A 565 -6.44 24.63 -0.15
C ASP A 565 -7.53 24.63 -1.21
N TYR A 566 -7.88 23.45 -1.70
CA TYR A 566 -8.78 23.31 -2.83
C TYR A 566 -9.60 22.03 -2.72
N PRO A 567 -10.89 22.09 -2.96
CA PRO A 567 -11.69 23.27 -3.31
C PRO A 567 -12.25 24.04 -2.12
N PHE A 568 -12.22 23.49 -0.89
CA PHE A 568 -13.00 23.96 0.24
C PHE A 568 -12.19 24.64 1.34
N TYR A 569 -10.87 24.67 1.22
CA TYR A 569 -9.97 25.17 2.27
C TYR A 569 -10.16 24.44 3.60
N ASP A 570 -10.31 23.12 3.54
CA ASP A 570 -10.60 22.31 4.73
C ASP A 570 -9.34 22.16 5.58
N GLN A 571 -9.46 22.41 6.88
CA GLN A 571 -8.41 22.15 7.88
C GLN A 571 -8.96 21.23 8.95
N THR A 572 -8.16 20.26 9.33
CA THR A 572 -8.46 19.31 10.41
C THR A 572 -7.32 19.28 11.41
N PHE A 573 -7.66 19.34 12.70
CA PHE A 573 -6.75 19.10 13.81
C PHE A 573 -7.38 18.00 14.66
N ALA A 574 -6.82 16.79 14.63
CA ALA A 574 -7.41 15.62 15.27
C ALA A 574 -6.46 15.04 16.31
N VAL A 575 -6.98 14.74 17.50
CA VAL A 575 -6.30 14.10 18.62
C VAL A 575 -6.99 12.76 18.90
N GLN A 576 -6.24 11.65 18.82
CA GLN A 576 -6.77 10.31 19.03
C GLN A 576 -5.88 9.54 20.00
N PHE A 577 -6.49 8.83 20.94
CA PHE A 577 -5.79 7.94 21.86
C PHE A 577 -6.73 6.90 22.48
N GLU A 578 -6.13 5.83 22.97
CA GLU A 578 -6.80 4.82 23.78
C GLU A 578 -6.38 4.96 25.25
N SER A 579 -7.31 4.78 26.16
CA SER A 579 -7.09 4.83 27.60
C SER A 579 -7.94 3.74 28.29
N SER A 580 -7.84 3.65 29.59
CA SER A 580 -8.81 2.88 30.40
C SER A 580 -10.06 3.71 30.70
N GLN A 581 -11.18 3.05 30.98
CA GLN A 581 -12.42 3.74 31.41
C GLN A 581 -12.21 4.57 32.67
N ALA A 582 -11.30 4.20 33.55
CA ALA A 582 -10.98 4.94 34.76
C ALA A 582 -10.24 6.26 34.51
N LYS A 583 -9.34 6.31 33.54
CA LYS A 583 -8.50 7.48 33.25
C LYS A 583 -8.97 8.28 32.05
N GLY A 584 -9.66 7.67 31.09
CA GLY A 584 -10.05 8.25 29.82
C GLY A 584 -10.78 9.59 29.92
N PRO A 585 -11.80 9.74 30.80
CA PRO A 585 -12.49 11.02 30.97
C PRO A 585 -11.55 12.15 31.37
N ARG A 586 -10.56 11.88 32.24
CA ARG A 586 -9.55 12.85 32.64
C ARG A 586 -8.64 13.22 31.46
N MET A 587 -8.20 12.24 30.68
CA MET A 587 -7.34 12.47 29.51
C MET A 587 -8.07 13.29 28.44
N ARG A 588 -9.35 12.99 28.17
CA ARG A 588 -10.20 13.78 27.27
C ARG A 588 -10.26 15.24 27.71
N GLN A 589 -10.49 15.49 28.99
CA GLN A 589 -10.55 16.83 29.53
C GLN A 589 -9.24 17.61 29.40
N ILE A 590 -8.09 16.93 29.58
CA ILE A 590 -6.76 17.52 29.41
C ILE A 590 -6.58 18.09 28.00
N VAL A 591 -7.04 17.38 26.96
CA VAL A 591 -6.92 17.89 25.58
C VAL A 591 -7.64 19.23 25.43
N HIS A 592 -8.88 19.33 25.89
CA HIS A 592 -9.65 20.58 25.82
C HIS A 592 -9.04 21.71 26.68
N ASP A 593 -8.58 21.38 27.87
CA ASP A 593 -7.98 22.37 28.78
C ASP A 593 -6.68 22.93 28.23
N GLN A 594 -5.82 22.06 27.64
CA GLN A 594 -4.56 22.49 27.07
C GLN A 594 -4.74 23.35 25.81
N ILE A 595 -5.72 23.02 24.96
CA ILE A 595 -6.05 23.86 23.79
C ILE A 595 -6.58 25.22 24.27
N ARG A 596 -7.45 25.26 25.27
CA ARG A 596 -7.96 26.50 25.86
C ARG A 596 -6.84 27.34 26.49
N GLN A 597 -5.99 26.71 27.29
CA GLN A 597 -4.84 27.37 27.90
C GLN A 597 -3.92 27.97 26.82
N PHE A 598 -3.63 27.25 25.73
CA PHE A 598 -2.84 27.79 24.62
C PHE A 598 -3.49 29.03 23.97
N ILE A 599 -4.80 29.02 23.81
CA ILE A 599 -5.56 30.18 23.25
C ILE A 599 -5.46 31.40 24.20
N GLU A 600 -5.50 31.19 25.51
CA GLU A 600 -5.47 32.24 26.52
C GLU A 600 -4.06 32.77 26.76
N GLU A 601 -3.10 31.87 27.02
CA GLU A 601 -1.75 32.21 27.49
C GLU A 601 -0.73 32.28 26.32
N GLY A 602 -0.99 31.55 25.23
CA GLY A 602 -0.12 31.49 24.05
C GLY A 602 1.03 30.52 24.19
N ILE A 603 2.06 30.76 23.40
CA ILE A 603 3.33 30.02 23.36
C ILE A 603 4.47 30.99 23.66
N SER A 604 5.52 30.55 24.36
CA SER A 604 6.70 31.37 24.61
C SER A 604 7.45 31.67 23.28
N GLU A 605 8.19 32.79 23.24
CA GLU A 605 9.01 33.11 22.06
C GLU A 605 10.09 32.03 21.84
N ASP A 606 10.68 31.48 22.90
CA ASP A 606 11.72 30.45 22.83
C ASP A 606 11.17 29.14 22.22
N ASP A 607 9.97 28.69 22.63
CA ASP A 607 9.31 27.51 22.07
C ASP A 607 8.90 27.75 20.62
N ALA A 608 8.37 28.94 20.31
CA ALA A 608 8.02 29.30 18.96
C ALA A 608 9.24 29.28 18.03
N GLU A 609 10.36 29.87 18.45
CA GLU A 609 11.64 29.85 17.72
C GLU A 609 12.15 28.41 17.53
N TYR A 610 12.06 27.57 18.56
CA TYR A 610 12.46 26.16 18.48
C TYR A 610 11.66 25.40 17.39
N TYR A 611 10.33 25.47 17.41
CA TYR A 611 9.51 24.74 16.42
C TYR A 611 9.69 25.31 15.00
N LEU A 612 9.81 26.63 14.86
CA LEU A 612 10.11 27.25 13.57
C LEU A 612 11.47 26.79 13.01
N LEU A 613 12.49 26.66 13.88
CA LEU A 613 13.80 26.13 13.49
C LEU A 613 13.69 24.66 13.05
N VAL A 614 12.96 23.82 13.77
CA VAL A 614 12.70 22.41 13.39
C VAL A 614 12.05 22.33 12.02
N LEU A 615 10.99 23.08 11.78
CA LEU A 615 10.31 23.13 10.49
C LEU A 615 11.22 23.60 9.35
N LYS A 616 12.06 24.59 9.64
CA LYS A 616 13.04 25.08 8.66
C LYS A 616 14.07 24.00 8.30
N GLN A 617 14.57 23.26 9.29
CA GLN A 617 15.52 22.16 9.06
C GLN A 617 14.86 21.01 8.27
N GLU A 618 13.62 20.65 8.59
CA GLU A 618 12.85 19.63 7.86
C GLU A 618 12.66 20.03 6.41
N HIS A 619 12.26 21.29 6.17
CA HIS A 619 12.11 21.81 4.82
C HIS A 619 13.42 21.81 4.03
N GLN A 620 14.53 22.25 4.65
CA GLN A 620 15.86 22.22 4.02
C GLN A 620 16.31 20.80 3.71
N LYS A 621 16.03 19.85 4.59
CA LYS A 621 16.32 18.42 4.35
C LYS A 621 15.52 17.87 3.17
N ALA A 622 14.21 18.06 3.17
CA ALA A 622 13.34 17.64 2.07
C ALA A 622 13.78 18.27 0.73
N PHE A 623 14.16 19.54 0.76
CA PHE A 623 14.67 20.24 -0.44
C PHE A 623 16.04 19.71 -0.89
N ALA A 624 16.90 19.23 0.02
CA ALA A 624 18.18 18.62 -0.33
C ALA A 624 18.01 17.22 -0.98
N GLU A 625 16.97 16.50 -0.61
CA GLU A 625 16.68 15.16 -1.11
C GLU A 625 15.98 15.12 -2.48
N LYS A 626 15.52 16.19 -3.03
CA LYS A 626 14.88 16.45 -4.36
C LYS A 626 14.76 15.23 -5.29
N ASN A 627 14.15 14.17 -4.80
CA ASN A 627 13.94 12.93 -5.54
C ASN A 627 12.86 13.08 -6.63
N VAL A 628 12.57 12.03 -7.35
CA VAL A 628 11.57 12.00 -8.43
C VAL A 628 10.17 12.36 -7.90
N ALA A 629 9.79 11.84 -6.73
CA ALA A 629 8.48 12.13 -6.10
C ALA A 629 8.33 13.61 -5.76
N TYR A 630 9.33 14.19 -5.09
CA TYR A 630 9.37 15.63 -4.77
C TYR A 630 9.13 16.51 -6.00
N TRP A 631 9.84 16.25 -7.08
CA TRP A 631 9.69 17.07 -8.30
C TRP A 631 8.37 16.85 -9.02
N THR A 632 7.81 15.64 -8.96
CA THR A 632 6.49 15.35 -9.54
C THR A 632 5.41 16.16 -8.82
N GLU A 633 5.38 16.16 -7.50
CA GLU A 633 4.44 16.96 -6.70
C GLU A 633 4.63 18.45 -6.91
N ASN A 634 5.87 18.90 -6.95
CA ASN A 634 6.22 20.31 -7.17
C ASN A 634 5.72 20.83 -8.54
N LEU A 635 5.88 20.02 -9.58
CA LEU A 635 5.39 20.37 -10.93
C LEU A 635 3.86 20.35 -11.01
N GLN A 636 3.19 19.41 -10.32
CA GLN A 636 1.73 19.41 -10.21
C GLN A 636 1.23 20.66 -9.48
N PHE A 637 1.86 21.01 -8.37
CA PHE A 637 1.55 22.22 -7.63
C PHE A 637 1.80 23.48 -8.48
N TYR A 638 2.96 23.56 -9.15
CA TYR A 638 3.27 24.66 -10.05
C TYR A 638 2.26 24.80 -11.19
N ASN A 639 1.84 23.69 -11.79
CA ASN A 639 0.83 23.71 -12.86
C ASN A 639 -0.50 24.31 -12.38
N ARG A 640 -0.91 24.03 -11.11
CA ARG A 640 -2.15 24.56 -10.54
C ARG A 640 -2.06 26.02 -10.11
N THR A 641 -0.95 26.41 -9.51
CA THR A 641 -0.83 27.68 -8.77
C THR A 641 0.07 28.71 -9.43
N HIS A 642 0.92 28.27 -10.35
CA HIS A 642 2.02 29.06 -10.96
C HIS A 642 2.99 29.66 -9.92
N THR A 643 3.07 29.07 -8.72
CA THR A 643 3.96 29.47 -7.62
C THR A 643 4.92 28.34 -7.24
N GLN A 644 6.01 28.73 -6.58
CA GLN A 644 7.01 27.79 -6.06
C GLN A 644 7.03 27.91 -4.54
N LEU A 645 6.14 27.15 -3.86
CA LEU A 645 6.13 27.15 -2.39
C LEU A 645 7.38 26.51 -1.79
N ASP A 646 8.05 25.64 -2.55
CA ASP A 646 9.18 24.86 -2.04
C ASP A 646 10.55 25.46 -2.30
N ASP A 647 10.64 26.65 -2.94
CA ASP A 647 11.91 27.37 -2.99
C ASP A 647 12.31 27.76 -1.57
N PRO A 648 13.45 27.27 -1.03
CA PRO A 648 13.89 27.59 0.34
C PRO A 648 13.97 29.09 0.60
N ARG A 649 14.30 29.87 -0.43
CA ARG A 649 14.36 31.34 -0.30
C ARG A 649 12.98 31.93 -0.05
N TYR A 650 11.94 31.37 -0.67
CA TYR A 650 10.57 31.79 -0.47
C TYR A 650 10.06 31.34 0.92
N PHE A 651 10.31 30.09 1.28
CA PHE A 651 9.98 29.53 2.59
C PHE A 651 10.71 30.28 3.73
N ASP A 652 12.03 30.46 3.60
CA ASP A 652 12.85 31.21 4.55
C ASP A 652 12.37 32.67 4.70
N GLY A 653 11.94 33.29 3.62
CA GLY A 653 11.38 34.64 3.62
C GLY A 653 10.10 34.75 4.45
N ILE A 654 9.29 33.70 4.50
CA ILE A 654 8.04 33.66 5.28
C ILE A 654 8.33 33.27 6.73
N ILE A 655 9.01 32.12 6.94
CA ILE A 655 9.18 31.54 8.27
C ILE A 655 10.00 32.45 9.20
N ASN A 656 10.97 33.18 8.68
CA ASN A 656 11.79 34.11 9.45
C ASN A 656 11.01 35.34 9.97
N GLN A 657 9.81 35.60 9.43
CA GLN A 657 8.94 36.71 9.84
C GLN A 657 7.93 36.31 10.92
N ILE A 658 7.69 35.01 11.09
CA ILE A 658 6.69 34.49 12.04
C ILE A 658 7.24 34.64 13.48
N ARG A 659 6.37 35.03 14.41
CA ARG A 659 6.62 35.17 15.84
C ARG A 659 5.55 34.44 16.64
N ALA A 660 5.75 34.22 17.94
CA ALA A 660 4.78 33.61 18.84
C ALA A 660 3.38 34.21 18.70
N LYS A 661 3.27 35.54 18.63
CA LYS A 661 1.99 36.25 18.44
C LYS A 661 1.22 35.85 17.18
N ASP A 662 1.93 35.51 16.08
CA ASP A 662 1.30 35.15 14.81
C ASP A 662 0.72 33.74 14.92
N ILE A 663 1.43 32.84 15.62
CA ILE A 663 1.00 31.47 15.90
C ILE A 663 -0.25 31.48 16.76
N VAL A 664 -0.26 32.29 17.82
CA VAL A 664 -1.43 32.47 18.73
C VAL A 664 -2.61 33.10 17.99
N ALA A 665 -2.36 34.10 17.15
CA ALA A 665 -3.42 34.75 16.37
C ALA A 665 -4.06 33.75 15.39
N PHE A 666 -3.24 32.85 14.75
CA PHE A 666 -3.77 31.80 13.91
C PHE A 666 -4.54 30.76 14.75
N ALA A 667 -4.01 30.30 15.89
CA ALA A 667 -4.68 29.35 16.75
C ALA A 667 -6.06 29.85 17.18
N ARG A 668 -6.17 31.10 17.64
CA ARG A 668 -7.48 31.75 17.97
C ARG A 668 -8.41 31.72 16.75
N LYS A 669 -7.94 32.19 15.62
CA LYS A 669 -8.73 32.18 14.37
C LYS A 669 -9.23 30.81 14.02
N PHE A 670 -8.41 29.74 14.22
CA PHE A 670 -8.75 28.38 13.90
C PHE A 670 -9.72 27.76 14.92
N PHE A 671 -9.36 27.74 16.20
CA PHE A 671 -10.14 27.06 17.24
C PHE A 671 -11.44 27.78 17.63
N ASP A 672 -11.50 29.15 17.65
CA ASP A 672 -12.68 29.88 17.99
C ASP A 672 -13.86 29.67 17.03
N THR A 673 -13.58 29.33 15.79
CA THR A 673 -14.59 29.14 14.74
C THR A 673 -14.66 27.69 14.25
N ALA A 674 -13.85 26.79 14.81
CA ALA A 674 -13.83 25.40 14.41
C ALA A 674 -15.09 24.66 14.87
N GLN A 675 -15.57 23.77 14.02
CA GLN A 675 -16.46 22.69 14.41
C GLN A 675 -15.66 21.71 15.27
N CYS A 676 -16.20 21.30 16.41
CA CYS A 676 -15.61 20.27 17.25
C CYS A 676 -16.45 19.00 17.21
N ILE A 677 -15.86 17.90 16.81
CA ILE A 677 -16.44 16.54 16.87
C ILE A 677 -15.65 15.80 17.95
N ASP A 678 -16.28 15.54 19.07
CA ASP A 678 -15.68 14.95 20.26
C ASP A 678 -16.40 13.62 20.56
N VAL A 679 -15.74 12.52 20.27
CA VAL A 679 -16.30 11.17 20.32
C VAL A 679 -15.53 10.30 21.30
N VAL A 680 -16.26 9.61 22.12
CA VAL A 680 -15.74 8.55 23.00
C VAL A 680 -16.44 7.24 22.65
N ILE A 681 -15.65 6.16 22.57
CA ILE A 681 -16.15 4.81 22.33
C ILE A 681 -15.60 3.88 23.42
N TYR A 682 -16.48 3.13 24.10
CA TYR A 682 -16.13 2.25 25.23
C TYR A 682 -17.04 1.03 25.34
#